data_2f08cf94aa95635b1d24694ca8bc45fc
#
_entry.id   2f08cf94aa95635b1d24694ca8bc45fc
#
_cell.length_a   1.000
_cell.length_b   1.000
_cell.length_c   1.000
_cell.angle_alpha   90.00
_cell.angle_beta   90.00
_cell.angle_gamma   90.00
#
_symmetry.space_group_name_H-M   'P 1'
#
loop_
_entity.id
_entity.type
_entity.pdbx_description
1 polymer ?
#
loop_
_entity_poly.entity_id
_entity_poly.type
_entity_poly.pdbx_seq_one_letter_code
_entity_poly.pdbx_strand_id
1 'polypeptide(L)'
;PSTSRAQLLAGVHRGARRNVSRSAVNMGSLWRSQEMEMIQMIVQNDAAHVIIEALGKLGICEFRDLNAGTSLYKRSFVDEVRKCEDLARIMRTIQEVLQENSVPLGVLDSNTVPLLVALEPTIVQTAEEIKGLKESQDMLKKNHNSLVEQSNVLLLGKEIYQTHASIGQVTVATASVADRMASVELMSLSEFGAGTSSMLGQVAGMINREHTASLERVVFRATRGNAVFKSMPAPAPLLDTNAKGGGEFVDKDFFMVFFAGEVLKDKISKISSYFGASLYRFPETTADHNEMTDEVARRIGESQEVMDRGSEVMRELLVGVGVSYPTWSYVCSKEKMSYDALNMCTFDIKRHVFIAEMWVPKVRYIEVEAALRATALDNGLDTRPIMNKIETTLTPPTHIPVTSFSLGFQALVNTYGTPRYRECNPGAFCCIMFPFLFGIMFGDFGHGFLLACFGFWLQSKEKEWEGKTLNDMVQMCYGGRYVIMLNGLFGMYVGLCYNEAFAFPMNFFGGTRWMAINEPDEFCSPEWSKDGGCFQAEMYPMGIDPIWHRTTNKITFFNSYKMKISIVVGVLQMTVGIVLSLLNHLCYRDWKKVFFQFIPEFVFFQGIFGYLVFTILYKWSVDWTSADGVPHIVGAGPEPAPSLLTLLINMFMAPTTDITVPLYGHLCFTDCAVAKEGGYCSIASVLEACPVSCDSAIAGLKDTLADAASGMETKLCVSPLQQSIQFALLVAAFIAVPFLLFPIPFIQ
;
A
#
# COMPACT_ATOMS: atom_id res chain seq x y z
N PRO A 1 -29.47 45.95 3.96
CA PRO A 1 -29.76 45.12 5.14
C PRO A 1 -29.12 43.69 5.09
N SER A 2 -28.44 43.31 4.02
CA SER A 2 -27.90 41.95 3.83
C SER A 2 -26.44 41.73 4.31
N THR A 3 -25.72 42.80 4.59
CA THR A 3 -24.29 42.73 5.00
C THR A 3 -24.09 42.55 6.51
N SER A 4 -25.11 42.81 7.33
CA SER A 4 -25.05 42.69 8.79
C SER A 4 -25.20 41.22 9.26
N ARG A 5 -25.89 40.35 8.51
CA ARG A 5 -26.13 38.94 8.89
C ARG A 5 -24.90 38.02 8.69
N ALA A 6 -24.14 38.25 7.64
CA ALA A 6 -22.90 37.46 7.40
C ALA A 6 -21.78 37.76 8.40
N GLN A 7 -21.72 38.98 8.91
CA GLN A 7 -20.73 39.33 9.94
C GLN A 7 -21.11 38.82 11.34
N LEU A 8 -22.39 38.66 11.68
CA LEU A 8 -22.86 38.02 12.92
C LEU A 8 -22.61 36.54 12.93
N LEU A 9 -22.83 35.82 11.81
CA LEU A 9 -22.53 34.37 11.70
C LEU A 9 -21.04 34.08 11.73
N ALA A 10 -20.21 34.91 11.08
CA ALA A 10 -18.75 34.82 11.16
C ALA A 10 -18.19 35.14 12.57
N GLY A 11 -18.89 36.01 13.33
CA GLY A 11 -18.58 36.35 14.71
C GLY A 11 -18.88 35.21 15.68
N VAL A 12 -19.99 34.51 15.50
CA VAL A 12 -20.39 33.36 16.34
C VAL A 12 -19.45 32.17 16.10
N HIS A 13 -19.07 31.88 14.84
CA HIS A 13 -18.10 30.82 14.54
C HIS A 13 -16.68 31.12 15.04
N ARG A 14 -16.25 32.39 15.07
CA ARG A 14 -14.97 32.77 15.67
C ARG A 14 -14.99 32.86 17.20
N GLY A 15 -16.11 33.20 17.80
CA GLY A 15 -16.31 33.22 19.24
C GLY A 15 -16.41 31.83 19.84
N ALA A 16 -17.10 30.90 19.20
CA ALA A 16 -17.21 29.51 19.64
C ALA A 16 -15.85 28.76 19.57
N ARG A 17 -15.02 29.03 18.57
CA ARG A 17 -13.65 28.47 18.49
C ARG A 17 -12.67 29.03 19.54
N ARG A 18 -12.89 30.23 20.06
CA ARG A 18 -11.98 30.83 21.06
C ARG A 18 -12.31 30.46 22.50
N ASN A 19 -13.53 30.10 22.86
CA ASN A 19 -13.92 29.76 24.23
C ASN A 19 -13.85 28.28 24.58
N VAL A 20 -13.69 27.36 23.60
CA VAL A 20 -13.47 25.91 23.85
C VAL A 20 -12.03 25.59 24.24
N SER A 21 -11.08 26.54 24.16
CA SER A 21 -9.65 26.26 24.25
C SER A 21 -9.02 26.39 25.63
N ARG A 22 -9.75 26.55 26.72
CA ARG A 22 -9.14 26.68 28.07
C ARG A 22 -9.88 26.01 29.24
N SER A 23 -10.71 25.02 29.05
CA SER A 23 -10.97 24.05 30.12
C SER A 23 -9.74 23.16 30.22
N ALA A 24 -9.15 23.09 31.41
CA ALA A 24 -7.99 22.27 31.73
C ALA A 24 -8.06 20.94 31.01
N VAL A 25 -7.26 20.77 29.96
CA VAL A 25 -7.06 19.50 29.30
C VAL A 25 -6.47 18.60 30.37
N ASN A 26 -7.33 17.79 31.02
CA ASN A 26 -6.87 16.74 31.90
C ASN A 26 -5.81 15.97 31.10
N MET A 27 -4.56 15.94 31.54
CA MET A 27 -3.47 15.27 30.83
C MET A 27 -3.85 13.83 30.46
N GLY A 28 -4.76 13.20 31.21
CA GLY A 28 -5.34 11.91 30.89
C GLY A 28 -6.24 11.87 29.65
N SER A 29 -6.77 12.99 29.16
CA SER A 29 -7.61 13.04 27.96
C SER A 29 -6.80 13.10 26.66
N LEU A 30 -5.55 13.54 26.70
CA LEU A 30 -4.65 13.58 25.56
C LEU A 30 -4.24 12.17 25.08
N TRP A 31 -4.18 11.22 26.01
CA TRP A 31 -3.68 9.87 25.80
C TRP A 31 -4.78 8.82 25.66
N ARG A 32 -6.06 9.19 25.86
CA ARG A 32 -7.21 8.28 25.83
C ARG A 32 -8.30 8.85 24.93
N SER A 33 -9.17 7.95 24.44
CA SER A 33 -10.37 8.36 23.72
C SER A 33 -11.26 9.30 24.56
N GLN A 34 -12.01 10.16 23.91
CA GLN A 34 -12.94 11.07 24.58
C GLN A 34 -14.05 10.30 25.32
N GLU A 35 -14.55 10.88 26.39
CA GLU A 35 -15.73 10.35 27.08
C GLU A 35 -16.96 10.54 26.21
N MET A 36 -17.72 9.45 26.02
CA MET A 36 -18.94 9.43 25.22
C MET A 36 -20.15 9.32 26.14
N GLU A 37 -21.23 10.02 25.81
CA GLU A 37 -22.51 9.92 26.45
C GLU A 37 -23.57 9.39 25.48
N MET A 38 -24.45 8.52 25.93
CA MET A 38 -25.60 8.07 25.13
C MET A 38 -26.72 9.10 25.25
N ILE A 39 -27.23 9.53 24.11
CA ILE A 39 -28.31 10.52 24.02
C ILE A 39 -29.45 9.90 23.24
N GLN A 40 -30.64 9.99 23.79
CA GLN A 40 -31.89 9.72 23.09
C GLN A 40 -32.40 11.04 22.51
N MET A 41 -32.59 11.04 21.20
CA MET A 41 -33.17 12.16 20.49
C MET A 41 -34.57 11.79 20.01
N ILE A 42 -35.53 12.67 20.27
CA ILE A 42 -36.93 12.53 19.84
C ILE A 42 -37.23 13.68 18.87
N VAL A 43 -37.61 13.33 17.65
CA VAL A 43 -37.79 14.26 16.52
C VAL A 43 -39.14 13.99 15.85
N GLN A 44 -39.85 15.02 15.42
CA GLN A 44 -41.02 14.88 14.56
C GLN A 44 -40.64 14.33 13.16
N ASN A 45 -41.57 13.59 12.57
CA ASN A 45 -41.40 12.98 11.28
C ASN A 45 -40.89 13.96 10.20
N ASP A 46 -41.53 15.10 10.07
CA ASP A 46 -41.28 16.11 9.02
C ASP A 46 -39.91 16.79 9.20
N ALA A 47 -39.41 16.84 10.42
CA ALA A 47 -38.11 17.43 10.75
C ALA A 47 -36.96 16.43 10.76
N ALA A 48 -37.25 15.13 10.74
CA ALA A 48 -36.25 14.08 11.00
C ALA A 48 -35.11 14.09 9.96
N HIS A 49 -35.42 14.18 8.68
CA HIS A 49 -34.45 14.21 7.60
C HIS A 49 -33.48 15.41 7.70
N VAL A 50 -34.02 16.62 7.89
CA VAL A 50 -33.22 17.85 7.99
C VAL A 50 -32.31 17.84 9.21
N ILE A 51 -32.79 17.31 10.32
CA ILE A 51 -32.03 17.21 11.58
C ILE A 51 -30.90 16.19 11.46
N ILE A 52 -31.14 15.04 10.84
CA ILE A 52 -30.09 14.04 10.58
C ILE A 52 -29.05 14.59 9.61
N GLU A 53 -29.46 15.32 8.58
CA GLU A 53 -28.51 15.99 7.68
C GLU A 53 -27.64 17.00 8.44
N ALA A 54 -28.20 17.76 9.36
CA ALA A 54 -27.43 18.72 10.17
C ALA A 54 -26.42 18.00 11.09
N LEU A 55 -26.81 16.88 11.71
CA LEU A 55 -25.92 16.05 12.50
C LEU A 55 -24.81 15.41 11.64
N GLY A 56 -25.15 14.97 10.43
CA GLY A 56 -24.18 14.47 9.46
C GLY A 56 -23.11 15.50 9.07
N LYS A 57 -23.51 16.77 8.89
CA LYS A 57 -22.57 17.90 8.63
C LYS A 57 -21.62 18.17 9.79
N LEU A 58 -22.03 17.90 11.05
CA LEU A 58 -21.17 17.99 12.22
C LEU A 58 -20.17 16.84 12.32
N GLY A 59 -20.55 15.62 11.85
CA GLY A 59 -19.70 14.45 11.83
C GLY A 59 -19.21 13.95 13.20
N ILE A 60 -20.03 14.13 14.27
CA ILE A 60 -19.61 13.87 15.65
C ILE A 60 -20.41 12.76 16.30
N CYS A 61 -21.61 12.48 15.77
CA CYS A 61 -22.58 11.58 16.35
C CYS A 61 -22.49 10.21 15.70
N GLU A 62 -22.57 9.14 16.48
CA GLU A 62 -22.68 7.77 15.98
C GLU A 62 -24.04 7.20 16.40
N PHE A 63 -24.88 6.90 15.40
CA PHE A 63 -26.20 6.34 15.62
C PHE A 63 -26.12 4.87 15.98
N ARG A 64 -26.94 4.47 16.97
CA ARG A 64 -27.15 3.07 17.31
C ARG A 64 -28.29 2.50 16.49
N ASP A 65 -28.10 1.34 15.87
CA ASP A 65 -29.18 0.65 15.17
C ASP A 65 -30.17 0.03 16.16
N LEU A 66 -31.35 0.68 16.33
CA LEU A 66 -32.44 0.20 17.14
C LEU A 66 -33.25 -0.90 16.45
N ASN A 67 -33.06 -1.05 15.12
CA ASN A 67 -33.76 -2.02 14.27
C ASN A 67 -32.88 -3.22 13.88
N ALA A 68 -31.80 -3.49 14.61
CA ALA A 68 -30.87 -4.59 14.31
C ALA A 68 -31.56 -5.98 14.23
N GLY A 69 -32.69 -6.18 14.94
CA GLY A 69 -33.46 -7.41 14.89
C GLY A 69 -34.47 -7.50 13.72
N THR A 70 -34.69 -6.41 12.99
CA THR A 70 -35.63 -6.38 11.88
C THR A 70 -34.87 -6.62 10.55
N SER A 71 -35.47 -7.45 9.67
CA SER A 71 -34.88 -7.68 8.35
C SER A 71 -34.80 -6.36 7.56
N LEU A 72 -33.75 -6.20 6.74
CA LEU A 72 -33.51 -5.00 5.94
C LEU A 72 -34.74 -4.58 5.12
N TYR A 73 -35.50 -5.54 4.58
CA TYR A 73 -36.69 -5.28 3.75
C TYR A 73 -37.91 -4.74 4.51
N LYS A 74 -37.89 -4.74 5.84
CA LYS A 74 -39.01 -4.26 6.69
C LYS A 74 -38.73 -2.88 7.30
N ARG A 75 -37.59 -2.27 6.97
CA ARG A 75 -37.24 -0.93 7.45
C ARG A 75 -38.02 0.13 6.68
N SER A 76 -38.25 1.28 7.30
CA SER A 76 -39.16 2.32 6.79
C SER A 76 -38.70 2.99 5.49
N PHE A 77 -37.39 3.12 5.26
CA PHE A 77 -36.81 3.87 4.11
C PHE A 77 -35.99 2.96 3.18
N VAL A 78 -36.40 1.71 2.98
CA VAL A 78 -35.70 0.78 2.10
C VAL A 78 -35.78 1.19 0.65
N ASP A 79 -36.93 1.69 0.21
CA ASP A 79 -37.15 2.07 -1.18
C ASP A 79 -36.36 3.32 -1.55
N GLU A 80 -36.21 4.28 -0.60
CA GLU A 80 -35.38 5.48 -0.76
C GLU A 80 -33.89 5.11 -0.83
N VAL A 81 -33.44 4.21 0.04
CA VAL A 81 -32.04 3.72 0.00
C VAL A 81 -31.76 3.00 -1.32
N ARG A 82 -32.66 2.15 -1.80
CA ARG A 82 -32.54 1.48 -3.10
C ARG A 82 -32.43 2.47 -4.26
N LYS A 83 -33.30 3.51 -4.27
CA LYS A 83 -33.21 4.57 -5.27
C LYS A 83 -31.82 5.25 -5.27
N CYS A 84 -31.32 5.57 -4.08
CA CYS A 84 -29.98 6.15 -3.94
C CYS A 84 -28.88 5.18 -4.42
N GLU A 85 -29.04 3.86 -4.20
CA GLU A 85 -28.10 2.84 -4.66
C GLU A 85 -28.14 2.67 -6.19
N ASP A 86 -29.32 2.70 -6.79
CA ASP A 86 -29.46 2.68 -8.25
C ASP A 86 -28.85 3.93 -8.89
N LEU A 87 -29.09 5.10 -8.33
CA LEU A 87 -28.42 6.33 -8.75
C LEU A 87 -26.91 6.26 -8.58
N ALA A 88 -26.42 5.73 -7.45
CA ALA A 88 -24.99 5.55 -7.24
C ALA A 88 -24.35 4.56 -8.23
N ARG A 89 -25.12 3.56 -8.71
CA ARG A 89 -24.67 2.64 -9.77
C ARG A 89 -24.57 3.37 -11.11
N ILE A 90 -25.57 4.17 -11.46
CA ILE A 90 -25.58 5.01 -12.65
C ILE A 90 -24.39 5.98 -12.62
N MET A 91 -24.16 6.64 -11.49
CA MET A 91 -23.04 7.56 -11.31
C MET A 91 -21.68 6.88 -11.51
N ARG A 92 -21.51 5.63 -11.07
CA ARG A 92 -20.26 4.89 -11.33
C ARG A 92 -20.06 4.63 -12.82
N THR A 93 -21.10 4.24 -13.54
CA THR A 93 -21.02 4.08 -15.00
C THR A 93 -20.66 5.38 -15.71
N ILE A 94 -21.24 6.51 -15.29
CA ILE A 94 -20.87 7.84 -15.81
C ILE A 94 -19.40 8.15 -15.50
N GLN A 95 -18.93 7.83 -14.29
CA GLN A 95 -17.52 8.03 -13.88
C GLN A 95 -16.56 7.22 -14.75
N GLU A 96 -16.86 5.96 -15.05
CA GLU A 96 -16.07 5.12 -15.94
C GLU A 96 -15.93 5.77 -17.33
N VAL A 97 -17.04 6.25 -17.90
CA VAL A 97 -17.03 6.93 -19.20
C VAL A 97 -16.25 8.24 -19.16
N LEU A 98 -16.36 9.02 -18.08
CA LEU A 98 -15.56 10.25 -17.90
C LEU A 98 -14.07 9.97 -17.82
N GLN A 99 -13.68 8.87 -17.13
CA GLN A 99 -12.29 8.44 -17.04
C GLN A 99 -11.75 7.91 -18.37
N GLU A 100 -12.53 7.10 -19.10
CA GLU A 100 -12.19 6.62 -20.45
C GLU A 100 -11.87 7.78 -21.40
N ASN A 101 -12.61 8.88 -21.28
CA ASN A 101 -12.44 10.06 -22.14
C ASN A 101 -11.52 11.13 -21.54
N SER A 102 -10.88 10.88 -20.39
CA SER A 102 -9.94 11.79 -19.71
C SER A 102 -10.52 13.19 -19.46
N VAL A 103 -11.81 13.29 -19.14
CA VAL A 103 -12.49 14.57 -18.87
C VAL A 103 -12.18 15.03 -17.44
N PRO A 104 -11.71 16.28 -17.23
CA PRO A 104 -11.44 16.78 -15.89
C PRO A 104 -12.75 16.95 -15.11
N LEU A 105 -12.76 16.48 -13.86
CA LEU A 105 -13.89 16.68 -12.96
C LEU A 105 -13.90 18.10 -12.40
N GLY A 106 -15.07 18.68 -12.26
CA GLY A 106 -15.26 19.99 -11.65
C GLY A 106 -14.94 20.00 -10.15
N VAL A 107 -15.01 21.16 -9.54
CA VAL A 107 -14.86 21.33 -8.08
C VAL A 107 -16.27 21.37 -7.46
N LEU A 108 -16.41 20.70 -6.30
CA LEU A 108 -17.66 20.69 -5.56
C LEU A 108 -18.07 22.11 -5.13
N ASP A 109 -19.21 22.58 -5.59
CA ASP A 109 -19.75 23.87 -5.19
C ASP A 109 -20.69 23.67 -4.00
N SER A 110 -20.16 23.90 -2.79
CA SER A 110 -20.88 23.65 -1.53
C SER A 110 -22.03 24.62 -1.24
N ASN A 111 -22.13 25.73 -2.01
CA ASN A 111 -23.10 26.78 -1.75
C ASN A 111 -24.46 26.57 -2.44
N THR A 112 -24.49 25.78 -3.51
CA THR A 112 -25.69 25.52 -4.31
C THR A 112 -25.90 24.02 -4.45
N VAL A 113 -26.31 23.36 -3.36
CA VAL A 113 -26.61 21.92 -3.38
C VAL A 113 -28.10 21.73 -3.68
N PRO A 114 -28.49 21.26 -4.88
CA PRO A 114 -29.87 21.02 -5.22
C PRO A 114 -30.41 19.79 -4.47
N LEU A 115 -31.74 19.70 -4.37
CA LEU A 115 -32.40 18.54 -3.78
C LEU A 115 -32.31 17.33 -4.71
N LEU A 116 -32.18 16.12 -4.14
CA LEU A 116 -32.10 14.87 -4.90
C LEU A 116 -33.29 14.67 -5.84
N VAL A 117 -34.50 15.02 -5.40
CA VAL A 117 -35.73 14.92 -6.20
C VAL A 117 -35.65 15.71 -7.51
N ALA A 118 -34.96 16.84 -7.51
CA ALA A 118 -34.75 17.63 -8.72
C ALA A 118 -33.63 17.08 -9.61
N LEU A 119 -32.66 16.37 -9.02
CA LEU A 119 -31.50 15.80 -9.75
C LEU A 119 -31.78 14.42 -10.34
N GLU A 120 -32.62 13.62 -9.71
CA GLU A 120 -32.93 12.24 -10.15
C GLU A 120 -33.27 12.14 -11.63
N PRO A 121 -34.27 12.91 -12.16
CA PRO A 121 -34.60 12.83 -13.59
C PRO A 121 -33.44 13.28 -14.48
N THR A 122 -32.67 14.29 -14.07
CA THR A 122 -31.52 14.78 -14.84
C THR A 122 -30.41 13.74 -14.94
N ILE A 123 -30.09 13.08 -13.83
CA ILE A 123 -29.04 12.02 -13.80
C ILE A 123 -29.44 10.84 -14.67
N VAL A 124 -30.70 10.39 -14.57
CA VAL A 124 -31.21 9.26 -15.36
C VAL A 124 -31.21 9.61 -16.85
N GLN A 125 -31.73 10.78 -17.21
CA GLN A 125 -31.76 11.24 -18.61
C GLN A 125 -30.35 11.34 -19.20
N THR A 126 -29.41 11.98 -18.51
CA THR A 126 -28.02 12.09 -18.99
C THR A 126 -27.33 10.74 -19.12
N ALA A 127 -27.64 9.79 -18.23
CA ALA A 127 -27.11 8.43 -18.33
C ALA A 127 -27.65 7.70 -19.55
N GLU A 128 -28.95 7.85 -19.84
CA GLU A 128 -29.58 7.28 -21.05
C GLU A 128 -29.01 7.91 -22.33
N GLU A 129 -28.80 9.22 -22.35
CA GLU A 129 -28.17 9.95 -23.46
C GLU A 129 -26.72 9.47 -23.70
N ILE A 130 -25.91 9.36 -22.64
CA ILE A 130 -24.53 8.82 -22.73
C ILE A 130 -24.53 7.39 -23.26
N LYS A 131 -25.43 6.54 -22.76
CA LYS A 131 -25.56 5.15 -23.19
C LYS A 131 -25.97 5.06 -24.67
N GLY A 132 -26.95 5.84 -25.07
CA GLY A 132 -27.42 5.89 -26.48
C GLY A 132 -26.33 6.37 -27.44
N LEU A 133 -25.58 7.40 -27.03
CA LEU A 133 -24.43 7.89 -27.82
C LEU A 133 -23.31 6.85 -27.92
N LYS A 134 -23.00 6.15 -26.82
CA LYS A 134 -21.98 5.08 -26.82
C LYS A 134 -22.41 3.91 -27.72
N GLU A 135 -23.64 3.46 -27.61
CA GLU A 135 -24.19 2.40 -28.49
C GLU A 135 -24.17 2.81 -29.96
N SER A 136 -24.54 4.08 -30.25
CA SER A 136 -24.46 4.64 -31.60
C SER A 136 -23.03 4.72 -32.13
N GLN A 137 -22.07 5.17 -31.31
CA GLN A 137 -20.66 5.19 -31.67
C GLN A 137 -20.11 3.79 -31.95
N ASP A 138 -20.47 2.80 -31.13
CA ASP A 138 -20.02 1.41 -31.32
C ASP A 138 -20.61 0.83 -32.62
N MET A 139 -21.84 1.17 -32.95
CA MET A 139 -22.45 0.78 -34.23
C MET A 139 -21.77 1.46 -35.42
N LEU A 140 -21.47 2.75 -35.32
CA LEU A 140 -20.75 3.49 -36.35
C LEU A 140 -19.33 2.94 -36.55
N LYS A 141 -18.61 2.63 -35.48
CA LYS A 141 -17.29 1.97 -35.53
C LYS A 141 -17.36 0.61 -36.25
N LYS A 142 -18.38 -0.21 -35.95
CA LYS A 142 -18.59 -1.49 -36.65
C LYS A 142 -18.82 -1.29 -38.13
N ASN A 143 -19.68 -0.36 -38.51
CA ASN A 143 -19.96 -0.04 -39.90
C ASN A 143 -18.72 0.49 -40.64
N HIS A 144 -17.98 1.40 -39.99
CA HIS A 144 -16.73 1.95 -40.53
C HIS A 144 -15.68 0.85 -40.74
N ASN A 145 -15.48 -0.05 -39.78
CA ASN A 145 -14.56 -1.18 -39.91
C ASN A 145 -14.95 -2.11 -41.02
N SER A 146 -16.26 -2.38 -41.22
CA SER A 146 -16.78 -3.17 -42.31
C SER A 146 -16.45 -2.53 -43.68
N LEU A 147 -16.57 -1.19 -43.79
CA LEU A 147 -16.20 -0.46 -45.01
C LEU A 147 -14.67 -0.48 -45.24
N VAL A 148 -13.87 -0.39 -44.22
CA VAL A 148 -12.39 -0.50 -44.30
C VAL A 148 -11.99 -1.92 -44.72
N GLU A 149 -12.63 -2.96 -44.18
CA GLU A 149 -12.41 -4.34 -44.63
C GLU A 149 -12.80 -4.51 -46.12
N GLN A 150 -13.94 -3.95 -46.54
CA GLN A 150 -14.36 -3.97 -47.93
C GLN A 150 -13.39 -3.25 -48.86
N SER A 151 -12.83 -2.10 -48.43
CA SER A 151 -11.80 -1.40 -49.20
C SER A 151 -10.52 -2.23 -49.36
N ASN A 152 -10.08 -2.90 -48.27
CA ASN A 152 -8.93 -3.81 -48.34
C ASN A 152 -9.20 -5.00 -49.25
N VAL A 153 -10.41 -5.56 -49.24
CA VAL A 153 -10.81 -6.65 -50.14
C VAL A 153 -10.74 -6.19 -51.60
N LEU A 154 -11.18 -4.99 -51.92
CA LEU A 154 -11.10 -4.43 -53.26
C LEU A 154 -9.65 -4.18 -53.70
N LEU A 155 -8.82 -3.62 -52.86
CA LEU A 155 -7.40 -3.33 -53.15
C LEU A 155 -6.60 -4.62 -53.39
N LEU A 156 -6.67 -5.59 -52.46
CA LEU A 156 -5.94 -6.85 -52.55
C LEU A 156 -6.48 -7.75 -53.67
N GLY A 157 -7.79 -7.74 -53.88
CA GLY A 157 -8.42 -8.45 -54.99
C GLY A 157 -7.93 -7.94 -56.33
N LYS A 158 -7.77 -6.64 -56.53
CA LYS A 158 -7.19 -6.03 -57.74
C LYS A 158 -5.76 -6.51 -57.98
N GLU A 159 -4.96 -6.63 -56.95
CA GLU A 159 -3.59 -7.12 -57.03
C GLU A 159 -3.51 -8.59 -57.52
N ILE A 160 -4.39 -9.45 -56.98
CA ILE A 160 -4.49 -10.84 -57.47
C ILE A 160 -4.87 -10.87 -58.95
N TYR A 161 -5.86 -10.08 -59.42
CA TYR A 161 -6.24 -10.03 -60.82
C TYR A 161 -5.09 -9.52 -61.71
N GLN A 162 -4.35 -8.47 -61.31
CA GLN A 162 -3.24 -7.93 -62.10
C GLN A 162 -2.05 -8.91 -62.19
N THR A 163 -1.78 -9.61 -61.10
CA THR A 163 -0.71 -10.62 -61.03
C THR A 163 -1.05 -11.80 -62.01
N HIS A 164 -2.29 -12.22 -62.07
CA HIS A 164 -2.72 -13.28 -63.00
C HIS A 164 -2.80 -12.80 -64.45
N ALA A 165 -3.22 -11.60 -64.72
CA ALA A 165 -3.22 -11.02 -66.07
C ALA A 165 -1.81 -10.86 -66.66
N SER A 166 -0.82 -10.47 -65.85
CA SER A 166 0.56 -10.36 -66.24
C SER A 166 1.21 -11.75 -66.50
N ILE A 167 0.86 -12.78 -65.72
CA ILE A 167 1.33 -14.14 -65.93
C ILE A 167 0.73 -14.71 -67.23
N GLY A 168 -0.54 -14.44 -67.53
CA GLY A 168 -1.20 -14.85 -68.76
C GLY A 168 -0.57 -14.27 -70.05
N GLN A 169 -0.01 -13.06 -70.00
CA GLN A 169 0.69 -12.42 -71.14
C GLN A 169 2.14 -12.90 -71.32
N VAL A 170 2.82 -13.30 -70.24
CA VAL A 170 4.23 -13.76 -70.27
C VAL A 170 4.32 -15.21 -70.80
N THR A 171 3.31 -16.04 -70.60
CA THR A 171 3.31 -17.47 -71.04
C THR A 171 3.15 -17.65 -72.53
N VAL A 172 2.78 -16.62 -73.30
CA VAL A 172 2.69 -16.72 -74.78
C VAL A 172 4.04 -16.44 -75.48
N ALA A 173 5.01 -15.87 -74.76
CA ALA A 173 6.27 -15.38 -75.42
C ALA A 173 7.52 -16.26 -75.22
N THR A 174 7.59 -17.16 -74.21
CA THR A 174 8.81 -17.99 -74.00
C THR A 174 8.52 -19.32 -73.33
N ALA A 175 8.14 -20.33 -74.12
CA ALA A 175 8.08 -21.69 -73.67
C ALA A 175 9.33 -22.49 -74.03
N SER A 176 10.25 -22.66 -73.07
CA SER A 176 11.29 -23.69 -73.12
C SER A 176 10.87 -24.91 -72.27
N VAL A 177 11.31 -26.06 -72.68
CA VAL A 177 10.80 -27.41 -72.34
C VAL A 177 10.94 -27.82 -70.86
N ALA A 178 11.57 -26.98 -70.01
CA ALA A 178 11.73 -27.28 -68.56
C ALA A 178 10.53 -26.89 -67.67
N ASP A 179 9.61 -26.05 -68.16
CA ASP A 179 8.47 -25.55 -67.39
C ASP A 179 7.18 -26.38 -67.50
N ARG A 180 7.24 -27.51 -68.22
CA ARG A 180 6.05 -28.35 -68.45
C ARG A 180 5.55 -29.14 -67.25
N MET A 181 6.31 -29.24 -66.14
CA MET A 181 5.82 -29.91 -64.92
C MET A 181 5.14 -28.96 -63.92
N ALA A 182 5.41 -27.65 -63.96
CA ALA A 182 4.67 -26.69 -63.20
C ALA A 182 3.35 -26.21 -63.85
N SER A 183 3.19 -26.47 -65.16
CA SER A 183 2.06 -26.02 -65.95
C SER A 183 0.86 -26.98 -65.92
N VAL A 184 0.96 -28.17 -65.32
CA VAL A 184 -0.17 -29.11 -65.22
C VAL A 184 -1.29 -28.59 -64.31
N GLU A 185 -0.96 -27.80 -63.31
CA GLU A 185 -1.99 -27.10 -62.47
C GLU A 185 -2.63 -25.89 -63.20
N LEU A 186 -1.87 -25.24 -64.13
CA LEU A 186 -2.41 -24.12 -64.92
C LEU A 186 -3.16 -24.59 -66.17
N MET A 187 -2.89 -25.77 -66.72
CA MET A 187 -3.61 -26.31 -67.86
C MET A 187 -5.07 -26.73 -67.51
N SER A 188 -5.33 -27.08 -66.30
CA SER A 188 -6.71 -27.32 -65.84
C SER A 188 -7.60 -26.09 -65.83
N LEU A 189 -7.00 -24.90 -65.81
CA LEU A 189 -7.73 -23.62 -65.85
C LEU A 189 -7.86 -23.05 -67.27
N SER A 190 -6.95 -23.39 -68.21
CA SER A 190 -7.00 -22.93 -69.60
C SER A 190 -7.89 -23.81 -70.49
N GLU A 191 -8.11 -25.08 -70.19
CA GLU A 191 -9.07 -25.97 -70.89
C GLU A 191 -10.52 -25.66 -70.59
N PHE A 192 -10.82 -24.97 -69.48
CA PHE A 192 -12.16 -24.49 -69.17
C PHE A 192 -12.54 -23.17 -69.88
N GLY A 193 -11.62 -22.52 -70.59
CA GLY A 193 -11.80 -21.18 -71.14
C GLY A 193 -12.08 -21.05 -72.63
N ALA A 194 -12.23 -22.16 -73.42
CA ALA A 194 -12.43 -22.07 -74.87
C ALA A 194 -13.81 -22.72 -75.27
N GLY A 195 -14.87 -22.05 -74.93
CA GLY A 195 -16.18 -22.39 -75.50
C GLY A 195 -17.31 -22.53 -74.50
N THR A 196 -17.82 -21.47 -74.08
CA THR A 196 -19.02 -21.04 -73.40
C THR A 196 -18.68 -20.10 -72.22
N SER A 197 -19.24 -18.96 -72.19
CA SER A 197 -19.15 -17.99 -71.06
C SER A 197 -19.80 -18.55 -69.78
N SER A 198 -19.23 -19.61 -69.19
CA SER A 198 -19.57 -20.02 -67.85
C SER A 198 -18.79 -19.14 -66.89
N MET A 199 -19.44 -18.09 -66.38
CA MET A 199 -18.91 -17.20 -65.36
C MET A 199 -18.37 -18.04 -64.19
N LEU A 200 -17.07 -18.06 -63.95
CA LEU A 200 -16.46 -18.57 -62.75
C LEU A 200 -16.99 -17.73 -61.58
N GLY A 201 -17.78 -18.34 -60.71
CA GLY A 201 -18.21 -17.69 -59.50
C GLY A 201 -17.00 -17.40 -58.59
N GLN A 202 -17.04 -16.28 -57.89
CA GLN A 202 -16.02 -15.85 -56.96
C GLN A 202 -16.65 -15.48 -55.62
N VAL A 203 -15.95 -15.78 -54.52
CA VAL A 203 -16.26 -15.34 -53.16
C VAL A 203 -14.99 -14.76 -52.57
N ALA A 204 -15.08 -13.52 -52.11
CA ALA A 204 -13.99 -12.82 -51.47
C ALA A 204 -14.37 -12.44 -50.03
N GLY A 205 -13.40 -12.41 -49.15
CA GLY A 205 -13.64 -12.06 -47.76
C GLY A 205 -12.35 -11.87 -46.96
N MET A 206 -12.54 -11.50 -45.69
CA MET A 206 -11.49 -11.35 -44.69
C MET A 206 -11.66 -12.39 -43.59
N ILE A 207 -10.58 -12.98 -43.13
CA ILE A 207 -10.56 -13.96 -42.05
C ILE A 207 -9.37 -13.73 -41.13
N ASN A 208 -9.48 -14.12 -39.87
CA ASN A 208 -8.36 -14.08 -38.96
C ASN A 208 -7.25 -15.04 -39.43
N ARG A 209 -6.00 -14.58 -39.44
CA ARG A 209 -4.82 -15.33 -39.93
C ARG A 209 -4.70 -16.72 -39.35
N GLU A 210 -5.07 -16.92 -38.08
CA GLU A 210 -5.03 -18.22 -37.40
C GLU A 210 -5.94 -19.24 -38.05
N HIS A 211 -7.04 -18.83 -38.69
CA HIS A 211 -8.06 -19.70 -39.29
C HIS A 211 -7.87 -19.89 -40.80
N THR A 212 -7.00 -19.12 -41.46
CA THR A 212 -6.82 -19.15 -42.91
C THR A 212 -6.45 -20.53 -43.41
N ALA A 213 -5.41 -21.17 -42.84
CA ALA A 213 -4.99 -22.52 -43.25
C ALA A 213 -6.02 -23.63 -42.97
N SER A 214 -6.86 -23.41 -41.98
CA SER A 214 -7.95 -24.34 -41.65
C SER A 214 -9.13 -24.22 -42.63
N LEU A 215 -9.47 -22.96 -42.98
CA LEU A 215 -10.50 -22.66 -43.97
C LEU A 215 -10.10 -23.24 -45.35
N GLU A 216 -8.87 -23.02 -45.79
CA GLU A 216 -8.35 -23.55 -47.07
C GLU A 216 -8.54 -25.07 -47.17
N ARG A 217 -8.09 -25.80 -46.13
CA ARG A 217 -8.22 -27.27 -46.07
C ARG A 217 -9.67 -27.75 -46.11
N VAL A 218 -10.57 -27.06 -45.39
CA VAL A 218 -11.99 -27.43 -45.36
C VAL A 218 -12.68 -27.11 -46.67
N VAL A 219 -12.41 -25.96 -47.28
CA VAL A 219 -12.94 -25.57 -48.60
C VAL A 219 -12.48 -26.56 -49.66
N PHE A 220 -11.20 -26.93 -49.71
CA PHE A 220 -10.66 -27.90 -50.64
C PHE A 220 -11.37 -29.28 -50.52
N ARG A 221 -11.55 -29.76 -49.29
CA ARG A 221 -12.24 -31.02 -49.02
C ARG A 221 -13.74 -30.99 -49.40
N ALA A 222 -14.41 -29.87 -49.05
CA ALA A 222 -15.86 -29.71 -49.27
C ALA A 222 -16.21 -29.60 -50.77
N THR A 223 -15.28 -28.98 -51.55
CA THR A 223 -15.44 -28.80 -52.98
C THR A 223 -14.82 -29.95 -53.81
N ARG A 224 -14.15 -30.93 -53.15
CA ARG A 224 -13.42 -32.04 -53.79
C ARG A 224 -12.38 -31.57 -54.82
N GLY A 225 -11.74 -30.45 -54.54
CA GLY A 225 -10.72 -29.82 -55.43
C GLY A 225 -11.30 -28.94 -56.55
N ASN A 226 -12.63 -28.77 -56.64
CA ASN A 226 -13.28 -27.94 -57.68
C ASN A 226 -13.38 -26.45 -57.31
N ALA A 227 -12.54 -25.97 -56.34
CA ALA A 227 -12.41 -24.58 -55.99
C ALA A 227 -10.92 -24.25 -55.77
N VAL A 228 -10.50 -23.08 -56.23
CA VAL A 228 -9.16 -22.57 -56.03
C VAL A 228 -9.19 -21.50 -54.95
N PHE A 229 -8.42 -21.70 -53.86
CA PHE A 229 -8.30 -20.79 -52.76
C PHE A 229 -7.03 -19.99 -52.88
N LYS A 230 -7.11 -18.66 -52.73
CA LYS A 230 -5.95 -17.75 -52.66
C LYS A 230 -6.09 -16.86 -51.46
N SER A 231 -5.01 -16.65 -50.73
CA SER A 231 -4.98 -15.75 -49.58
C SER A 231 -3.79 -14.80 -49.65
N MET A 232 -3.97 -13.60 -49.12
CA MET A 232 -2.92 -12.58 -48.99
C MET A 232 -3.07 -11.88 -47.61
N PRO A 233 -1.98 -11.59 -46.93
CA PRO A 233 -2.05 -10.87 -45.66
C PRO A 233 -2.55 -9.45 -45.87
N ALA A 234 -3.40 -8.95 -44.99
CA ALA A 234 -3.81 -7.56 -44.96
C ALA A 234 -2.59 -6.65 -44.64
N PRO A 235 -2.50 -5.45 -45.24
CA PRO A 235 -1.35 -4.55 -45.06
C PRO A 235 -1.24 -3.97 -43.64
N ALA A 236 -2.33 -3.98 -42.88
CA ALA A 236 -2.36 -3.50 -41.49
C ALA A 236 -3.31 -4.38 -40.64
N PRO A 237 -3.06 -4.50 -39.33
CA PRO A 237 -3.99 -5.19 -38.44
C PRO A 237 -5.33 -4.45 -38.41
N LEU A 238 -6.42 -5.22 -38.45
CA LEU A 238 -7.78 -4.70 -38.48
C LEU A 238 -8.48 -4.94 -37.13
N LEU A 239 -9.38 -4.03 -36.76
CA LEU A 239 -10.11 -4.14 -35.52
C LEU A 239 -11.14 -5.28 -35.59
N ASP A 240 -11.09 -6.25 -34.66
CA ASP A 240 -12.10 -7.30 -34.56
C ASP A 240 -13.27 -6.83 -33.71
N THR A 241 -14.40 -6.56 -34.35
CA THR A 241 -15.63 -6.11 -33.68
C THR A 241 -16.43 -7.23 -33.01
N ASN A 242 -16.07 -8.50 -33.23
CA ASN A 242 -16.74 -9.63 -32.66
C ASN A 242 -16.14 -10.14 -31.36
N ALA A 243 -14.97 -9.62 -30.95
CA ALA A 243 -14.34 -9.96 -29.69
C ALA A 243 -15.14 -9.36 -28.50
N LYS A 244 -15.48 -10.20 -27.53
CA LYS A 244 -16.11 -9.76 -26.27
C LYS A 244 -15.11 -8.93 -25.46
N GLY A 245 -15.19 -7.60 -25.52
CA GLY A 245 -14.38 -6.77 -24.65
C GLY A 245 -13.76 -5.50 -25.26
N GLY A 246 -14.27 -5.04 -26.42
CA GLY A 246 -13.71 -3.83 -27.07
C GLY A 246 -12.62 -4.23 -28.07
N GLY A 247 -12.82 -3.84 -29.32
CA GLY A 247 -12.06 -4.31 -30.48
C GLY A 247 -10.57 -4.43 -30.29
N GLU A 248 -10.07 -5.63 -30.34
CA GLU A 248 -8.65 -5.94 -30.35
C GLU A 248 -8.16 -5.88 -31.80
N PHE A 249 -6.98 -5.31 -32.04
CA PHE A 249 -6.38 -5.32 -33.39
C PHE A 249 -5.86 -6.71 -33.69
N VAL A 250 -6.44 -7.37 -34.70
CA VAL A 250 -6.12 -8.72 -35.09
C VAL A 250 -5.59 -8.72 -36.52
N ASP A 251 -4.57 -9.55 -36.76
CA ASP A 251 -4.06 -9.82 -38.11
C ASP A 251 -5.09 -10.61 -38.90
N LYS A 252 -5.64 -9.99 -39.95
CA LYS A 252 -6.59 -10.64 -40.87
C LYS A 252 -5.92 -10.89 -42.22
N ASP A 253 -6.29 -11.99 -42.84
CA ASP A 253 -5.90 -12.31 -44.19
C ASP A 253 -7.10 -12.15 -45.14
N PHE A 254 -6.84 -11.55 -46.28
CA PHE A 254 -7.74 -11.55 -47.40
C PHE A 254 -7.74 -12.95 -48.06
N PHE A 255 -8.89 -13.44 -48.40
CA PHE A 255 -9.01 -14.68 -49.19
C PHE A 255 -9.98 -14.49 -50.35
N MET A 256 -9.70 -15.17 -51.43
CA MET A 256 -10.57 -15.27 -52.60
C MET A 256 -10.66 -16.73 -53.05
N VAL A 257 -11.89 -17.17 -53.30
CA VAL A 257 -12.17 -18.53 -53.75
C VAL A 257 -12.89 -18.47 -55.09
N PHE A 258 -12.30 -19.11 -56.09
CA PHE A 258 -12.88 -19.26 -57.41
C PHE A 258 -13.50 -20.66 -57.57
N PHE A 259 -14.73 -20.74 -58.10
CA PHE A 259 -15.47 -21.99 -58.24
C PHE A 259 -16.44 -21.93 -59.43
N ALA A 260 -16.90 -23.11 -59.88
CA ALA A 260 -17.91 -23.21 -60.92
C ALA A 260 -19.25 -23.72 -60.36
N GLY A 261 -20.33 -22.95 -60.57
CA GLY A 261 -21.71 -23.32 -60.23
C GLY A 261 -22.22 -22.75 -58.90
N GLU A 262 -23.50 -22.37 -58.86
CA GLU A 262 -24.12 -21.68 -57.70
C GLU A 262 -24.21 -22.52 -56.44
N VAL A 263 -24.35 -23.86 -56.55
CA VAL A 263 -24.45 -24.76 -55.38
C VAL A 263 -23.17 -24.74 -54.54
N LEU A 264 -22.00 -24.51 -55.18
CA LEU A 264 -20.72 -24.38 -54.47
C LEU A 264 -20.60 -23.05 -53.77
N LYS A 265 -21.17 -21.97 -54.32
CA LYS A 265 -21.23 -20.65 -53.69
C LYS A 265 -21.85 -20.72 -52.30
N ASP A 266 -23.02 -21.30 -52.20
CA ASP A 266 -23.75 -21.42 -50.92
C ASP A 266 -22.97 -22.25 -49.88
N LYS A 267 -22.30 -23.33 -50.33
CA LYS A 267 -21.47 -24.13 -49.44
C LYS A 267 -20.26 -23.37 -48.96
N ILE A 268 -19.55 -22.70 -49.86
CA ILE A 268 -18.34 -21.92 -49.52
C ILE A 268 -18.72 -20.78 -48.59
N SER A 269 -19.82 -20.05 -48.85
CA SER A 269 -20.29 -18.96 -47.99
C SER A 269 -20.64 -19.46 -46.59
N LYS A 270 -21.33 -20.61 -46.45
CA LYS A 270 -21.65 -21.20 -45.14
C LYS A 270 -20.38 -21.65 -44.37
N ILE A 271 -19.43 -22.28 -45.08
CA ILE A 271 -18.17 -22.71 -44.48
C ILE A 271 -17.37 -21.47 -43.99
N SER A 272 -17.23 -20.45 -44.84
CA SER A 272 -16.53 -19.23 -44.51
C SER A 272 -17.15 -18.49 -43.29
N SER A 273 -18.49 -18.41 -43.27
CA SER A 273 -19.23 -17.84 -42.11
C SER A 273 -19.01 -18.63 -40.81
N TYR A 274 -18.90 -19.98 -40.90
CA TYR A 274 -18.62 -20.82 -39.73
C TYR A 274 -17.25 -20.54 -39.11
N PHE A 275 -16.25 -20.20 -39.96
CA PHE A 275 -14.92 -19.78 -39.49
C PHE A 275 -14.85 -18.28 -39.09
N GLY A 276 -15.98 -17.58 -39.04
CA GLY A 276 -16.04 -16.17 -38.68
C GLY A 276 -15.49 -15.22 -39.76
N ALA A 277 -15.45 -15.67 -41.02
CA ALA A 277 -15.00 -14.83 -42.09
C ALA A 277 -16.09 -13.84 -42.52
N SER A 278 -15.70 -12.59 -42.74
CA SER A 278 -16.52 -11.52 -43.30
C SER A 278 -16.49 -11.61 -44.81
N LEU A 279 -17.64 -11.86 -45.47
CA LEU A 279 -17.75 -11.99 -46.90
C LEU A 279 -18.17 -10.65 -47.55
N TYR A 280 -17.49 -10.25 -48.62
CA TYR A 280 -17.75 -9.01 -49.34
C TYR A 280 -17.98 -9.30 -50.81
N ARG A 281 -18.87 -8.48 -51.44
CA ARG A 281 -19.10 -8.58 -52.89
C ARG A 281 -17.89 -8.01 -53.62
N PHE A 282 -17.38 -8.80 -54.56
CA PHE A 282 -16.28 -8.40 -55.45
C PHE A 282 -16.84 -8.26 -56.88
N PRO A 283 -16.59 -7.12 -57.57
CA PRO A 283 -17.09 -6.85 -58.91
C PRO A 283 -16.39 -7.71 -59.96
N GLU A 284 -17.12 -8.00 -61.08
CA GLU A 284 -16.64 -8.86 -62.13
C GLU A 284 -15.90 -8.07 -63.23
N THR A 285 -16.21 -6.76 -63.40
CA THR A 285 -15.56 -5.91 -64.43
C THR A 285 -14.66 -4.88 -63.77
N THR A 286 -13.62 -4.47 -64.51
CA THR A 286 -12.66 -3.43 -64.03
C THR A 286 -13.31 -2.06 -63.91
N ALA A 287 -14.34 -1.77 -64.72
CA ALA A 287 -15.08 -0.52 -64.60
C ALA A 287 -15.90 -0.46 -63.31
N ASP A 288 -16.67 -1.50 -63.02
CA ASP A 288 -17.46 -1.63 -61.77
C ASP A 288 -16.56 -1.67 -60.53
N HIS A 289 -15.34 -2.22 -60.66
CA HIS A 289 -14.35 -2.26 -59.59
C HIS A 289 -13.91 -0.83 -59.21
N ASN A 290 -13.55 0.00 -60.20
CA ASN A 290 -13.12 1.37 -59.91
C ASN A 290 -14.26 2.21 -59.33
N GLU A 291 -15.50 2.07 -59.86
CA GLU A 291 -16.70 2.74 -59.36
C GLU A 291 -17.01 2.33 -57.93
N MET A 292 -16.94 1.03 -57.61
CA MET A 292 -17.15 0.49 -56.26
C MET A 292 -16.04 0.96 -55.28
N THR A 293 -14.79 1.05 -55.73
CA THR A 293 -13.68 1.51 -54.92
C THR A 293 -13.87 3.00 -54.57
N ASP A 294 -14.25 3.85 -55.53
CA ASP A 294 -14.50 5.26 -55.31
C ASP A 294 -15.73 5.46 -54.39
N GLU A 295 -16.78 4.65 -54.57
CA GLU A 295 -17.94 4.71 -53.69
C GLU A 295 -17.61 4.31 -52.26
N VAL A 296 -16.86 3.22 -52.06
CA VAL A 296 -16.45 2.77 -50.72
C VAL A 296 -15.55 3.81 -50.08
N ALA A 297 -14.59 4.40 -50.81
CA ALA A 297 -13.73 5.46 -50.31
C ALA A 297 -14.54 6.69 -49.87
N ARG A 298 -15.55 7.10 -50.65
CA ARG A 298 -16.48 8.18 -50.28
C ARG A 298 -17.24 7.84 -49.00
N ARG A 299 -17.82 6.64 -48.91
CA ARG A 299 -18.55 6.17 -47.71
C ARG A 299 -17.67 6.10 -46.47
N ILE A 300 -16.41 5.70 -46.60
CA ILE A 300 -15.44 5.73 -45.50
C ILE A 300 -15.24 7.17 -45.01
N GLY A 301 -15.05 8.11 -45.95
CA GLY A 301 -14.91 9.53 -45.60
C GLY A 301 -16.16 10.08 -44.89
N GLU A 302 -17.36 9.79 -45.42
CA GLU A 302 -18.63 10.19 -44.80
C GLU A 302 -18.81 9.56 -43.40
N SER A 303 -18.48 8.26 -43.26
CA SER A 303 -18.56 7.55 -41.98
C SER A 303 -17.58 8.14 -40.97
N GLN A 304 -16.36 8.50 -41.39
CA GLN A 304 -15.36 9.13 -40.52
C GLN A 304 -15.84 10.49 -40.03
N GLU A 305 -16.39 11.33 -40.94
CA GLU A 305 -16.93 12.63 -40.56
C GLU A 305 -18.08 12.52 -39.54
N VAL A 306 -18.98 11.54 -39.71
CA VAL A 306 -20.08 11.31 -38.78
C VAL A 306 -19.52 10.82 -37.43
N MET A 307 -18.49 9.95 -37.42
CA MET A 307 -17.84 9.51 -36.19
C MET A 307 -17.14 10.66 -35.46
N ASP A 308 -16.46 11.52 -36.19
CA ASP A 308 -15.75 12.69 -35.62
C ASP A 308 -16.76 13.67 -35.00
N ARG A 309 -17.85 13.98 -35.69
CA ARG A 309 -18.95 14.80 -35.12
C ARG A 309 -19.59 14.11 -33.91
N GLY A 310 -19.84 12.82 -33.97
CA GLY A 310 -20.39 12.05 -32.84
C GLY A 310 -19.46 12.07 -31.62
N SER A 311 -18.16 12.02 -31.85
CA SER A 311 -17.15 12.10 -30.78
C SER A 311 -17.09 13.48 -30.15
N GLU A 312 -17.27 14.55 -30.96
CA GLU A 312 -17.31 15.93 -30.49
C GLU A 312 -18.55 16.21 -29.64
N VAL A 313 -19.74 15.77 -30.08
CA VAL A 313 -20.98 15.85 -29.30
C VAL A 313 -20.87 15.10 -27.99
N MET A 314 -20.33 13.89 -28.00
CA MET A 314 -20.08 13.12 -26.79
C MET A 314 -19.15 13.87 -25.84
N ARG A 315 -18.06 14.42 -26.35
CA ARG A 315 -17.09 15.17 -25.54
C ARG A 315 -17.72 16.44 -24.94
N GLU A 316 -18.52 17.19 -25.69
CA GLU A 316 -19.20 18.38 -25.20
C GLU A 316 -20.16 18.05 -24.05
N LEU A 317 -20.97 16.98 -24.24
CA LEU A 317 -21.86 16.47 -23.20
C LEU A 317 -21.09 16.04 -21.96
N LEU A 318 -20.00 15.26 -22.14
CA LEU A 318 -19.18 14.79 -21.03
C LEU A 318 -18.48 15.92 -20.28
N VAL A 319 -18.05 16.98 -20.94
CA VAL A 319 -17.47 18.17 -20.27
C VAL A 319 -18.53 18.85 -19.40
N GLY A 320 -19.77 19.01 -19.88
CA GLY A 320 -20.87 19.52 -19.09
C GLY A 320 -21.21 18.68 -17.87
N VAL A 321 -21.25 17.36 -18.06
CA VAL A 321 -21.47 16.39 -16.98
C VAL A 321 -20.30 16.38 -16.00
N GLY A 322 -19.06 16.46 -16.48
CA GLY A 322 -17.86 16.48 -15.64
C GLY A 322 -17.83 17.63 -14.63
N VAL A 323 -18.36 18.79 -14.99
CA VAL A 323 -18.50 19.94 -14.07
C VAL A 323 -19.52 19.64 -12.97
N SER A 324 -20.65 19.00 -13.31
CA SER A 324 -21.77 18.75 -12.38
C SER A 324 -21.60 17.47 -11.58
N TYR A 325 -20.79 16.52 -12.05
CA TYR A 325 -20.62 15.20 -11.46
C TYR A 325 -20.26 15.19 -9.96
N PRO A 326 -19.29 16.01 -9.46
CA PRO A 326 -18.94 16.00 -8.04
C PRO A 326 -20.13 16.42 -7.16
N THR A 327 -20.94 17.35 -7.62
CA THR A 327 -22.14 17.80 -6.90
C THR A 327 -23.20 16.69 -6.86
N TRP A 328 -23.45 16.03 -7.98
CA TRP A 328 -24.39 14.91 -8.05
C TRP A 328 -23.97 13.75 -7.16
N SER A 329 -22.69 13.36 -7.23
CA SER A 329 -22.12 12.28 -6.40
C SER A 329 -22.22 12.59 -4.91
N TYR A 330 -21.93 13.86 -4.53
CA TYR A 330 -22.07 14.31 -3.16
C TYR A 330 -23.52 14.23 -2.67
N VAL A 331 -24.49 14.73 -3.46
CA VAL A 331 -25.92 14.69 -3.11
C VAL A 331 -26.41 13.25 -2.93
N CYS A 332 -26.12 12.37 -3.89
CA CYS A 332 -26.52 10.98 -3.81
C CYS A 332 -25.93 10.28 -2.56
N SER A 333 -24.65 10.52 -2.27
CA SER A 333 -24.00 9.93 -1.09
C SER A 333 -24.57 10.50 0.21
N LYS A 334 -24.82 11.81 0.26
CA LYS A 334 -25.41 12.50 1.42
C LYS A 334 -26.80 11.96 1.74
N GLU A 335 -27.66 11.88 0.73
CA GLU A 335 -29.03 11.40 0.91
C GLU A 335 -29.07 9.93 1.31
N LYS A 336 -28.22 9.08 0.69
CA LYS A 336 -28.11 7.68 1.09
C LYS A 336 -27.74 7.56 2.58
N MET A 337 -26.72 8.30 3.03
CA MET A 337 -26.30 8.27 4.44
C MET A 337 -27.38 8.79 5.37
N SER A 338 -28.15 9.79 4.95
CA SER A 338 -29.28 10.33 5.74
C SER A 338 -30.40 9.30 5.91
N TYR A 339 -30.79 8.61 4.84
CA TYR A 339 -31.80 7.54 4.91
C TYR A 339 -31.30 6.29 5.64
N ASP A 340 -30.02 5.95 5.52
CA ASP A 340 -29.41 4.86 6.29
C ASP A 340 -29.46 5.18 7.80
N ALA A 341 -29.18 6.41 8.20
CA ALA A 341 -29.28 6.84 9.58
C ALA A 341 -30.74 6.86 10.07
N LEU A 342 -31.71 7.27 9.24
CA LEU A 342 -33.14 7.18 9.54
C LEU A 342 -33.59 5.72 9.73
N ASN A 343 -33.09 4.79 8.96
CA ASN A 343 -33.37 3.37 9.08
C ASN A 343 -32.83 2.75 10.39
N MET A 344 -31.84 3.39 11.03
CA MET A 344 -31.36 3.00 12.34
C MET A 344 -32.29 3.48 13.49
N CYS A 345 -33.14 4.49 13.22
CA CYS A 345 -34.07 5.06 14.17
C CYS A 345 -35.36 4.26 14.24
N THR A 346 -36.03 4.26 15.41
CA THR A 346 -37.37 3.66 15.60
C THR A 346 -38.44 4.71 15.35
N PHE A 347 -39.44 4.37 14.54
CA PHE A 347 -40.58 5.22 14.27
C PHE A 347 -41.78 4.84 15.16
N ASP A 348 -42.27 5.78 15.99
CA ASP A 348 -43.49 5.63 16.72
C ASP A 348 -44.69 6.13 15.92
N ILE A 349 -45.44 5.19 15.34
CA ILE A 349 -46.58 5.46 14.47
C ILE A 349 -47.69 6.25 15.23
N LYS A 350 -47.89 6.03 16.51
CA LYS A 350 -48.93 6.67 17.28
C LYS A 350 -48.66 8.15 17.54
N ARG A 351 -47.40 8.48 17.71
CA ARG A 351 -46.96 9.86 18.05
C ARG A 351 -46.35 10.61 16.86
N HIS A 352 -46.19 9.98 15.72
CA HIS A 352 -45.53 10.53 14.53
C HIS A 352 -44.14 11.09 14.83
N VAL A 353 -43.36 10.39 15.65
CA VAL A 353 -42.02 10.81 16.06
C VAL A 353 -40.98 9.70 15.77
N PHE A 354 -39.76 10.13 15.41
CA PHE A 354 -38.61 9.28 15.38
C PHE A 354 -37.87 9.34 16.70
N ILE A 355 -37.48 8.18 17.19
CA ILE A 355 -36.64 8.01 18.38
C ILE A 355 -35.30 7.47 17.89
N ALA A 356 -34.25 8.24 18.11
CA ALA A 356 -32.86 7.87 17.79
C ALA A 356 -32.05 7.77 19.07
N GLU A 357 -31.19 6.78 19.16
CA GLU A 357 -30.14 6.70 20.16
C GLU A 357 -28.80 6.93 19.51
N MET A 358 -28.00 7.84 20.04
CA MET A 358 -26.71 8.20 19.48
C MET A 358 -25.65 8.43 20.56
N TRP A 359 -24.42 8.06 20.23
CA TRP A 359 -23.24 8.38 21.01
C TRP A 359 -22.69 9.74 20.64
N VAL A 360 -22.45 10.59 21.65
CA VAL A 360 -21.90 11.94 21.46
C VAL A 360 -20.76 12.15 22.45
N PRO A 361 -19.62 12.75 22.02
CA PRO A 361 -18.56 13.14 22.94
C PRO A 361 -19.07 14.15 23.96
N LYS A 362 -18.88 13.87 25.25
CA LYS A 362 -19.32 14.73 26.36
C LYS A 362 -18.90 16.19 26.23
N VAL A 363 -17.69 16.41 25.73
CA VAL A 363 -17.13 17.76 25.52
C VAL A 363 -17.88 18.54 24.45
N ARG A 364 -18.45 17.85 23.44
CA ARG A 364 -19.11 18.46 22.28
C ARG A 364 -20.64 18.42 22.36
N TYR A 365 -21.21 17.98 23.47
CA TYR A 365 -22.66 17.93 23.69
C TYR A 365 -23.35 19.28 23.43
N ILE A 366 -22.78 20.37 23.97
CA ILE A 366 -23.32 21.74 23.80
C ILE A 366 -23.29 22.17 22.32
N GLU A 367 -22.29 21.77 21.57
CA GLU A 367 -22.16 22.06 20.14
C GLU A 367 -23.27 21.36 19.33
N VAL A 368 -23.54 20.10 19.64
CA VAL A 368 -24.64 19.34 19.02
C VAL A 368 -25.98 19.98 19.34
N GLU A 369 -26.23 20.34 20.60
CA GLU A 369 -27.46 21.00 21.02
C GLU A 369 -27.67 22.36 20.35
N ALA A 370 -26.61 23.15 20.25
CA ALA A 370 -26.64 24.45 19.57
C ALA A 370 -26.91 24.31 18.06
N ALA A 371 -26.31 23.32 17.40
CA ALA A 371 -26.53 23.06 15.98
C ALA A 371 -27.98 22.61 15.72
N LEU A 372 -28.53 21.73 16.55
CA LEU A 372 -29.93 21.30 16.43
C LEU A 372 -30.91 22.46 16.62
N ARG A 373 -30.63 23.34 17.58
CA ARG A 373 -31.43 24.56 17.77
C ARG A 373 -31.36 25.51 16.58
N ALA A 374 -30.19 25.72 16.04
CA ALA A 374 -30.00 26.57 14.86
C ALA A 374 -30.75 25.98 13.66
N THR A 375 -30.63 24.68 13.40
CA THR A 375 -31.33 24.01 12.30
C THR A 375 -32.85 24.08 12.45
N ALA A 376 -33.38 23.93 13.67
CA ALA A 376 -34.79 24.06 13.92
C ALA A 376 -35.32 25.48 13.64
N LEU A 377 -34.52 26.51 13.96
CA LEU A 377 -34.86 27.90 13.69
C LEU A 377 -34.77 28.24 12.20
N ASP A 378 -33.72 27.80 11.52
CA ASP A 378 -33.48 28.10 10.11
C ASP A 378 -34.55 27.46 9.20
N ASN A 379 -35.07 26.32 9.56
CA ASN A 379 -36.12 25.61 8.79
C ASN A 379 -37.54 25.88 9.32
N GLY A 380 -37.71 26.79 10.27
CA GLY A 380 -39.05 27.19 10.79
C GLY A 380 -39.82 26.04 11.42
N LEU A 381 -39.11 25.09 12.06
CA LEU A 381 -39.76 23.95 12.69
C LEU A 381 -40.50 24.37 13.97
N ASP A 382 -41.78 24.02 14.08
CA ASP A 382 -42.63 24.38 15.21
C ASP A 382 -42.15 23.72 16.53
N THR A 383 -41.57 22.53 16.44
CA THR A 383 -41.11 21.78 17.61
C THR A 383 -39.59 21.54 17.54
N ARG A 384 -38.95 21.78 18.67
CA ARG A 384 -37.52 21.53 18.83
C ARG A 384 -37.26 20.05 19.11
N PRO A 385 -36.14 19.48 18.58
CA PRO A 385 -35.71 18.14 18.98
C PRO A 385 -35.48 18.06 20.50
N ILE A 386 -35.97 17.00 21.11
CA ILE A 386 -35.78 16.75 22.55
C ILE A 386 -34.56 15.81 22.67
N MET A 387 -33.58 16.21 23.46
CA MET A 387 -32.39 15.39 23.78
C MET A 387 -32.39 15.01 25.24
N ASN A 388 -32.41 13.72 25.52
CA ASN A 388 -32.33 13.15 26.86
C ASN A 388 -31.05 12.32 27.00
N LYS A 389 -30.33 12.49 28.11
CA LYS A 389 -29.18 11.63 28.43
C LYS A 389 -29.68 10.31 28.99
N ILE A 390 -29.17 9.20 28.48
CA ILE A 390 -29.48 7.86 28.95
C ILE A 390 -28.25 7.25 29.60
N GLU A 391 -28.42 6.72 30.81
CA GLU A 391 -27.39 5.86 31.40
C GLU A 391 -27.51 4.46 30.82
N THR A 392 -26.42 3.95 30.31
CA THR A 392 -26.35 2.64 29.62
C THR A 392 -25.15 1.86 30.08
N THR A 393 -25.28 0.53 30.09
CA THR A 393 -24.18 -0.40 30.36
C THR A 393 -23.44 -0.82 29.07
N LEU A 394 -23.88 -0.31 27.92
CA LEU A 394 -23.24 -0.62 26.63
C LEU A 394 -21.86 0.02 26.53
N THR A 395 -20.96 -0.66 25.87
CA THR A 395 -19.62 -0.13 25.59
C THR A 395 -19.69 0.97 24.56
N PRO A 396 -19.25 2.20 24.87
CA PRO A 396 -19.22 3.30 23.90
C PRO A 396 -18.22 3.07 22.79
N PRO A 397 -18.42 3.67 21.61
CA PRO A 397 -17.44 3.67 20.53
C PRO A 397 -16.22 4.50 20.90
N THR A 398 -15.08 4.18 20.26
CA THR A 398 -13.82 4.88 20.50
C THR A 398 -13.71 6.11 19.60
N HIS A 399 -13.83 7.30 20.18
CA HIS A 399 -13.61 8.55 19.48
C HIS A 399 -12.27 9.18 19.88
N ILE A 400 -11.34 9.28 18.91
CA ILE A 400 -10.04 9.92 19.08
C ILE A 400 -10.02 11.16 18.19
N PRO A 401 -9.90 12.38 18.76
CA PRO A 401 -9.78 13.59 17.96
C PRO A 401 -8.44 13.59 17.25
N VAL A 402 -8.47 13.59 15.94
CA VAL A 402 -7.28 13.68 15.09
C VAL A 402 -7.20 15.06 14.45
N THR A 403 -5.98 15.57 14.33
CA THR A 403 -5.67 16.78 13.55
C THR A 403 -5.06 16.35 12.21
N SER A 404 -4.99 17.26 11.24
CA SER A 404 -4.31 16.98 9.97
C SER A 404 -2.87 16.49 10.18
N PHE A 405 -2.20 16.97 11.21
CA PHE A 405 -0.85 16.52 11.59
C PHE A 405 -0.83 15.08 12.12
N SER A 406 -1.73 14.74 13.05
CA SER A 406 -1.72 13.41 13.70
C SER A 406 -2.43 12.33 12.88
N LEU A 407 -3.17 12.71 11.83
CA LEU A 407 -3.97 11.78 11.01
C LEU A 407 -3.12 10.65 10.41
N GLY A 408 -1.95 10.97 9.84
CA GLY A 408 -1.06 9.97 9.23
C GLY A 408 -0.52 8.97 10.25
N PHE A 409 -0.14 9.44 11.44
CA PHE A 409 0.36 8.57 12.52
C PHE A 409 -0.76 7.73 13.13
N GLN A 410 -1.95 8.31 13.30
CA GLN A 410 -3.11 7.56 13.78
C GLN A 410 -3.55 6.49 12.77
N ALA A 411 -3.47 6.78 11.47
CA ALA A 411 -3.73 5.79 10.44
C ALA A 411 -2.75 4.62 10.49
N LEU A 412 -1.44 4.88 10.72
CA LEU A 412 -0.44 3.82 10.94
C LEU A 412 -0.78 2.94 12.15
N VAL A 413 -1.19 3.54 13.27
CA VAL A 413 -1.59 2.79 14.45
C VAL A 413 -2.86 1.97 14.18
N ASN A 414 -3.83 2.55 13.50
CA ASN A 414 -5.10 1.88 13.17
C ASN A 414 -4.94 0.68 12.22
N THR A 415 -3.81 0.56 11.48
CA THR A 415 -3.52 -0.64 10.68
C THR A 415 -3.32 -1.88 11.56
N TYR A 416 -2.85 -1.71 12.80
CA TYR A 416 -2.72 -2.80 13.78
C TYR A 416 -4.03 -3.10 14.52
N GLY A 417 -4.94 -2.15 14.58
CA GLY A 417 -6.23 -2.24 15.23
C GLY A 417 -6.65 -0.94 15.91
N THR A 418 -7.98 -0.75 16.10
CA THR A 418 -8.51 0.41 16.82
C THR A 418 -8.45 0.15 18.32
N PRO A 419 -7.98 1.12 19.14
CA PRO A 419 -7.97 1.00 20.59
C PRO A 419 -9.40 0.83 21.13
N ARG A 420 -9.55 0.11 22.24
CA ARG A 420 -10.84 0.02 22.95
C ARG A 420 -11.20 1.35 23.60
N TYR A 421 -12.48 1.50 23.94
CA TYR A 421 -12.94 2.71 24.62
C TYR A 421 -12.13 2.98 25.90
N ARG A 422 -11.59 4.20 26.02
CA ARG A 422 -10.71 4.65 27.12
C ARG A 422 -9.37 3.93 27.23
N GLU A 423 -8.97 3.18 26.23
CA GLU A 423 -7.63 2.65 26.12
C GLU A 423 -6.62 3.75 25.79
N CYS A 424 -5.40 3.60 26.29
CA CYS A 424 -4.32 4.52 25.98
C CYS A 424 -3.96 4.42 24.48
N ASN A 425 -4.05 5.55 23.78
CA ASN A 425 -3.75 5.61 22.35
C ASN A 425 -2.25 5.73 22.12
N PRO A 426 -1.59 4.76 21.45
CA PRO A 426 -0.17 4.84 21.14
C PRO A 426 0.15 5.85 20.02
N GLY A 427 -0.85 6.42 19.33
CA GLY A 427 -0.66 7.36 18.22
C GLY A 427 0.14 8.60 18.59
N ALA A 428 -0.05 9.12 19.81
CA ALA A 428 0.71 10.28 20.28
C ALA A 428 2.22 9.97 20.46
N PHE A 429 2.54 8.78 20.95
CA PHE A 429 3.93 8.30 21.07
C PHE A 429 4.53 8.00 19.69
N CYS A 430 3.72 7.44 18.78
CA CYS A 430 4.12 7.14 17.42
C CYS A 430 4.60 8.38 16.67
N CYS A 431 4.00 9.55 16.90
CA CYS A 431 4.42 10.81 16.27
C CYS A 431 5.91 11.16 16.48
N ILE A 432 6.49 10.77 17.62
CA ILE A 432 7.89 11.06 17.96
C ILE A 432 8.76 9.83 17.72
N MET A 433 8.33 8.67 18.23
CA MET A 433 9.16 7.46 18.23
C MET A 433 9.35 6.88 16.84
N PHE A 434 8.34 6.88 16.00
CA PHE A 434 8.45 6.33 14.64
C PHE A 434 9.47 7.09 13.77
N PRO A 435 9.42 8.46 13.67
CA PRO A 435 10.44 9.20 12.93
C PRO A 435 11.84 9.10 13.55
N PHE A 436 11.94 9.02 14.87
CA PHE A 436 13.21 8.87 15.57
C PHE A 436 13.88 7.52 15.27
N LEU A 437 13.12 6.43 15.35
CA LEU A 437 13.62 5.08 14.99
C LEU A 437 14.01 5.00 13.50
N PHE A 438 13.19 5.59 12.63
CA PHE A 438 13.53 5.70 11.22
C PHE A 438 14.87 6.42 11.05
N GLY A 439 15.06 7.55 11.74
CA GLY A 439 16.32 8.31 11.71
C GLY A 439 17.52 7.50 12.21
N ILE A 440 17.39 6.73 13.31
CA ILE A 440 18.48 5.88 13.83
C ILE A 440 18.94 4.87 12.77
N MET A 441 18.02 4.28 12.02
CA MET A 441 18.36 3.30 11.00
C MET A 441 18.86 3.95 9.70
N PHE A 442 18.21 5.03 9.27
CA PHE A 442 18.50 5.69 8.01
C PHE A 442 19.55 6.79 8.10
N GLY A 443 19.79 7.38 9.27
CA GLY A 443 20.69 8.44 9.68
C GLY A 443 21.67 9.01 8.65
N ASP A 444 21.20 9.80 7.70
CA ASP A 444 21.99 10.51 6.71
C ASP A 444 21.43 11.93 6.55
N PHE A 445 22.29 12.94 6.72
CA PHE A 445 21.87 14.34 6.67
C PHE A 445 21.37 14.76 5.28
N GLY A 446 22.07 14.36 4.22
CA GLY A 446 21.74 14.77 2.86
C GLY A 446 20.42 14.17 2.36
N HIS A 447 20.26 12.86 2.52
CA HIS A 447 19.00 12.18 2.17
C HIS A 447 17.84 12.62 3.06
N GLY A 448 18.09 12.81 4.36
CA GLY A 448 17.10 13.37 5.29
C GLY A 448 16.62 14.76 4.89
N PHE A 449 17.54 15.62 4.41
CA PHE A 449 17.20 16.94 3.90
C PHE A 449 16.29 16.87 2.66
N LEU A 450 16.62 16.01 1.69
CA LEU A 450 15.77 15.81 0.50
C LEU A 450 14.37 15.33 0.88
N LEU A 451 14.30 14.37 1.81
CA LEU A 451 13.03 13.84 2.31
C LEU A 451 12.21 14.91 3.04
N ALA A 452 12.86 15.73 3.88
CA ALA A 452 12.20 16.83 4.55
C ALA A 452 11.67 17.88 3.55
N CYS A 453 12.47 18.26 2.55
CA CYS A 453 12.06 19.18 1.50
C CYS A 453 10.83 18.64 0.71
N PHE A 454 10.84 17.37 0.40
CA PHE A 454 9.67 16.72 -0.25
C PHE A 454 8.44 16.77 0.65
N GLY A 455 8.56 16.48 1.94
CA GLY A 455 7.49 16.61 2.92
C GLY A 455 6.94 18.03 3.04
N PHE A 456 7.82 19.04 3.09
CA PHE A 456 7.43 20.45 3.09
C PHE A 456 6.74 20.87 1.78
N TRP A 457 7.21 20.38 0.65
CA TRP A 457 6.56 20.63 -0.63
C TRP A 457 5.15 20.05 -0.65
N LEU A 458 4.95 18.81 -0.18
CA LEU A 458 3.61 18.21 -0.06
C LEU A 458 2.71 19.03 0.87
N GLN A 459 3.25 19.54 1.99
CA GLN A 459 2.51 20.39 2.91
C GLN A 459 2.11 21.73 2.28
N SER A 460 2.98 22.34 1.46
CA SER A 460 2.69 23.59 0.78
C SER A 460 1.51 23.46 -0.20
N LYS A 461 1.30 22.26 -0.73
CA LYS A 461 0.19 21.93 -1.64
C LYS A 461 -1.12 21.55 -0.92
N GLU A 462 -1.15 21.57 0.42
CA GLU A 462 -2.32 21.16 1.21
C GLU A 462 -3.60 21.90 0.80
N LYS A 463 -3.54 23.22 0.68
CA LYS A 463 -4.70 24.05 0.30
C LYS A 463 -5.14 23.86 -1.16
N GLU A 464 -4.21 23.51 -2.04
CA GLU A 464 -4.49 23.33 -3.47
C GLU A 464 -5.12 21.96 -3.76
N TRP A 465 -4.72 20.93 -2.98
CA TRP A 465 -5.14 19.56 -3.19
C TRP A 465 -6.30 19.12 -2.29
N GLU A 466 -6.66 19.94 -1.32
CA GLU A 466 -7.82 19.68 -0.47
C GLU A 466 -9.11 19.58 -1.31
N GLY A 467 -9.76 18.41 -1.27
CA GLY A 467 -11.00 18.13 -2.02
C GLY A 467 -10.83 17.70 -3.47
N LYS A 468 -9.60 17.61 -4.00
CA LYS A 468 -9.36 17.08 -5.36
C LYS A 468 -9.13 15.57 -5.33
N THR A 469 -9.64 14.86 -6.33
CA THR A 469 -9.31 13.45 -6.56
C THR A 469 -7.92 13.37 -7.16
N LEU A 470 -6.97 12.89 -6.37
CA LEU A 470 -5.58 12.68 -6.77
C LEU A 470 -5.39 11.22 -7.22
N ASN A 471 -4.35 10.96 -7.99
CA ASN A 471 -3.92 9.61 -8.29
C ASN A 471 -3.58 8.88 -6.98
N ASP A 472 -3.91 7.58 -6.85
CA ASP A 472 -3.78 6.78 -5.63
C ASP A 472 -2.38 6.87 -4.99
N MET A 473 -1.31 6.84 -5.80
CA MET A 473 0.07 7.00 -5.33
C MET A 473 0.31 8.37 -4.68
N VAL A 474 -0.17 9.42 -5.33
CA VAL A 474 -0.03 10.81 -4.83
C VAL A 474 -0.89 11.00 -3.59
N GLN A 475 -2.09 10.43 -3.55
CA GLN A 475 -2.99 10.51 -2.41
C GLN A 475 -2.40 9.81 -1.17
N MET A 476 -1.73 8.68 -1.35
CA MET A 476 -1.03 7.99 -0.27
C MET A 476 0.12 8.86 0.29
N CYS A 477 0.96 9.43 -0.58
CA CYS A 477 2.03 10.36 -0.17
C CYS A 477 1.47 11.61 0.52
N TYR A 478 0.38 12.18 -0.02
CA TYR A 478 -0.29 13.34 0.56
C TYR A 478 -0.89 13.04 1.93
N GLY A 479 -1.49 11.86 2.13
CA GLY A 479 -1.97 11.40 3.44
C GLY A 479 -0.86 11.28 4.49
N GLY A 480 0.34 10.85 4.06
CA GLY A 480 1.53 10.70 4.89
C GLY A 480 2.47 11.91 4.96
N ARG A 481 2.09 13.07 4.43
CA ARG A 481 2.99 14.26 4.29
C ARG A 481 3.73 14.67 5.55
N TYR A 482 3.06 14.66 6.71
CA TYR A 482 3.68 14.99 7.99
C TYR A 482 4.61 13.89 8.50
N VAL A 483 4.30 12.63 8.23
CA VAL A 483 5.16 11.48 8.55
C VAL A 483 6.45 11.58 7.75
N ILE A 484 6.36 11.85 6.45
CA ILE A 484 7.51 12.01 5.54
C ILE A 484 8.38 13.18 5.99
N MET A 485 7.76 14.31 6.30
CA MET A 485 8.48 15.51 6.77
C MET A 485 9.26 15.22 8.06
N LEU A 486 8.62 14.61 9.06
CA LEU A 486 9.26 14.30 10.32
C LEU A 486 10.35 13.24 10.17
N ASN A 487 10.14 12.21 9.36
CA ASN A 487 11.17 11.22 9.04
C ASN A 487 12.42 11.90 8.43
N GLY A 488 12.21 12.86 7.53
CA GLY A 488 13.30 13.66 6.98
C GLY A 488 14.03 14.48 8.03
N LEU A 489 13.31 15.20 8.91
CA LEU A 489 13.90 16.01 9.97
C LEU A 489 14.70 15.18 10.98
N PHE A 490 14.14 14.04 11.43
CA PHE A 490 14.85 13.13 12.32
C PHE A 490 16.03 12.44 11.64
N GLY A 491 15.89 12.11 10.34
CA GLY A 491 16.99 11.60 9.53
C GLY A 491 18.16 12.58 9.44
N MET A 492 17.87 13.89 9.28
CA MET A 492 18.88 14.96 9.36
C MET A 492 19.54 15.03 10.72
N TYR A 493 18.74 15.02 11.81
CA TYR A 493 19.25 15.08 13.17
C TYR A 493 20.22 13.92 13.48
N VAL A 494 19.80 12.70 13.16
CA VAL A 494 20.66 11.53 13.40
C VAL A 494 21.84 11.49 12.42
N GLY A 495 21.66 11.96 11.17
CA GLY A 495 22.76 12.15 10.22
C GLY A 495 23.84 13.11 10.71
N LEU A 496 23.47 14.16 11.43
CA LEU A 496 24.44 15.03 12.14
C LEU A 496 25.15 14.28 13.28
N CYS A 497 24.44 13.42 14.02
CA CYS A 497 25.06 12.60 15.06
C CYS A 497 26.02 11.55 14.47
N TYR A 498 25.75 11.04 13.27
CA TYR A 498 26.63 10.11 12.59
C TYR A 498 27.74 10.80 11.77
N ASN A 499 27.68 12.12 11.62
CA ASN A 499 28.55 12.93 10.75
C ASN A 499 28.58 12.42 9.31
N GLU A 500 27.41 12.06 8.78
CA GLU A 500 27.24 11.47 7.44
C GLU A 500 26.26 12.29 6.60
N ALA A 501 26.68 12.70 5.40
CA ALA A 501 25.81 13.31 4.39
C ALA A 501 26.06 12.68 3.04
N PHE A 502 25.04 12.12 2.40
CA PHE A 502 25.13 11.36 1.14
C PHE A 502 26.20 10.26 1.20
N ALA A 503 26.31 9.58 2.34
CA ALA A 503 27.33 8.57 2.66
C ALA A 503 28.78 9.08 2.69
N PHE A 504 29.01 10.40 2.62
CA PHE A 504 30.31 11.01 2.82
C PHE A 504 30.45 11.59 4.24
N PRO A 505 31.66 11.51 4.86
CA PRO A 505 31.89 12.07 6.17
C PRO A 505 31.83 13.61 6.14
N MET A 506 31.10 14.17 7.10
CA MET A 506 31.06 15.61 7.33
C MET A 506 32.16 16.01 8.34
N ASN A 507 32.92 17.02 8.00
CA ASN A 507 34.01 17.52 8.85
C ASN A 507 33.72 18.96 9.30
N PHE A 508 32.81 19.12 10.25
CA PHE A 508 32.43 20.46 10.74
C PHE A 508 33.43 21.08 11.74
N PHE A 509 34.13 20.24 12.51
CA PHE A 509 34.96 20.69 13.64
C PHE A 509 36.47 20.52 13.40
N GLY A 510 36.91 20.47 12.15
CA GLY A 510 38.33 20.59 11.78
C GLY A 510 39.16 19.33 12.03
N GLY A 511 38.93 18.27 11.27
CA GLY A 511 39.78 17.06 11.27
C GLY A 511 39.42 16.02 12.31
N THR A 512 40.13 14.91 12.25
CA THR A 512 40.01 13.82 13.24
C THR A 512 40.71 14.17 14.56
N ARG A 513 40.30 13.55 15.65
CA ARG A 513 40.96 13.63 16.95
C ARG A 513 41.88 12.44 17.25
N TRP A 514 42.15 11.62 16.27
CA TRP A 514 43.06 10.49 16.35
C TRP A 514 44.45 10.88 15.89
N MET A 515 45.46 10.66 16.74
CA MET A 515 46.87 11.07 16.51
C MET A 515 47.79 9.86 16.61
N ALA A 516 48.90 9.89 15.88
CA ALA A 516 49.93 8.86 15.94
C ALA A 516 50.74 9.01 17.24
N ILE A 517 51.09 7.86 17.87
CA ILE A 517 51.86 7.84 19.11
C ILE A 517 53.27 8.41 18.89
N ASN A 518 53.86 8.13 17.72
CA ASN A 518 55.25 8.51 17.42
C ASN A 518 55.38 9.91 16.82
N GLU A 519 54.33 10.47 16.25
CA GLU A 519 54.25 11.80 15.65
C GLU A 519 52.93 12.47 16.03
N PRO A 520 52.88 13.20 17.18
CA PRO A 520 51.62 13.72 17.70
C PRO A 520 50.97 14.82 16.82
N ASP A 521 51.67 15.32 15.84
CA ASP A 521 51.11 16.28 14.85
C ASP A 521 50.53 15.60 13.60
N GLU A 522 50.71 14.29 13.44
CA GLU A 522 50.19 13.56 12.29
C GLU A 522 48.92 12.79 12.65
N PHE A 523 47.86 13.00 11.86
CA PHE A 523 46.60 12.28 11.98
C PHE A 523 46.75 10.82 11.52
N CYS A 524 46.38 9.87 12.36
CA CYS A 524 46.43 8.48 11.99
C CYS A 524 45.02 7.85 11.89
N SER A 525 44.91 6.78 11.11
CA SER A 525 43.70 5.98 11.04
C SER A 525 43.63 5.04 12.24
N PRO A 526 42.50 4.89 12.94
CA PRO A 526 42.33 3.97 14.06
C PRO A 526 42.27 2.51 13.61
N GLU A 527 43.04 2.15 12.61
CA GLU A 527 43.28 0.75 12.23
C GLU A 527 44.27 0.16 13.23
N TRP A 528 43.99 -1.09 13.66
CA TRP A 528 44.93 -1.84 14.48
C TRP A 528 46.26 -1.98 13.74
N SER A 529 47.17 -1.09 13.98
CA SER A 529 48.57 -1.26 13.54
C SER A 529 49.27 -2.10 14.60
N LYS A 530 49.87 -3.19 14.19
CA LYS A 530 50.70 -4.04 15.07
C LYS A 530 51.95 -3.34 15.60
N ASP A 531 52.33 -2.19 15.03
CA ASP A 531 53.64 -1.59 15.22
C ASP A 531 53.63 -0.14 15.75
N GLY A 532 52.63 0.29 16.46
CA GLY A 532 52.60 1.61 17.05
C GLY A 532 51.25 2.29 16.84
N GLY A 533 50.46 2.26 17.88
CA GLY A 533 49.06 2.58 17.82
C GLY A 533 48.78 4.03 17.58
N CYS A 534 47.61 4.28 17.09
CA CYS A 534 46.93 5.56 17.16
C CYS A 534 46.22 5.68 18.50
N PHE A 535 46.23 6.86 19.08
CA PHE A 535 45.44 7.16 20.27
C PHE A 535 44.45 8.29 19.98
N GLN A 536 43.34 8.27 20.66
CA GLN A 536 42.38 9.37 20.62
C GLN A 536 42.84 10.46 21.61
N ALA A 537 43.33 11.56 21.10
CA ALA A 537 43.85 12.64 21.94
C ALA A 537 42.72 13.40 22.64
N GLU A 538 41.61 13.64 21.93
CA GLU A 538 40.44 14.34 22.46
C GLU A 538 39.17 13.67 21.92
N MET A 539 38.04 13.90 22.59
CA MET A 539 36.72 13.47 22.06
C MET A 539 36.29 14.42 20.93
N TYR A 540 35.74 13.86 19.86
CA TYR A 540 35.15 14.69 18.81
C TYR A 540 33.96 15.45 19.37
N PRO A 541 33.84 16.78 19.14
CA PRO A 541 32.88 17.63 19.84
C PRO A 541 31.42 17.25 19.66
N MET A 542 31.04 16.73 18.48
CA MET A 542 29.68 16.33 18.19
C MET A 542 29.65 15.15 17.22
N GLY A 543 28.97 14.09 17.62
CA GLY A 543 28.77 12.91 16.78
C GLY A 543 30.00 11.99 16.69
N ILE A 544 30.01 11.13 15.68
CA ILE A 544 31.07 10.16 15.44
C ILE A 544 32.23 10.86 14.70
N ASP A 545 33.49 10.54 15.08
CA ASP A 545 34.66 11.09 14.40
C ASP A 545 34.64 10.69 12.89
N PRO A 546 34.82 11.65 11.95
CA PRO A 546 34.79 11.41 10.53
C PRO A 546 35.84 10.39 10.03
N ILE A 547 36.89 10.11 10.80
CA ILE A 547 37.93 9.15 10.45
C ILE A 547 37.38 7.74 10.24
N TRP A 548 36.37 7.35 11.04
CA TRP A 548 35.74 6.05 10.94
C TRP A 548 35.10 5.74 9.59
N HIS A 549 34.80 6.78 8.80
CA HIS A 549 34.31 6.61 7.41
C HIS A 549 35.43 6.25 6.42
N ARG A 550 36.69 6.46 6.78
CA ARG A 550 37.86 6.22 5.92
C ARG A 550 38.66 4.98 6.30
N THR A 551 38.30 4.33 7.41
CA THR A 551 39.01 3.13 7.90
C THR A 551 38.58 1.87 7.13
N THR A 552 39.45 0.86 7.04
CA THR A 552 39.18 -0.43 6.41
C THR A 552 38.08 -1.22 7.15
N ASN A 553 37.95 -1.01 8.48
CA ASN A 553 36.96 -1.65 9.32
C ASN A 553 35.65 -0.84 9.46
N LYS A 554 35.43 0.18 8.59
CA LYS A 554 34.24 1.04 8.57
C LYS A 554 32.94 0.26 8.75
N ILE A 555 32.71 -0.77 7.91
CA ILE A 555 31.46 -1.53 7.91
C ILE A 555 31.24 -2.27 9.25
N THR A 556 32.29 -2.89 9.77
CA THR A 556 32.23 -3.62 11.05
C THR A 556 31.92 -2.68 12.21
N PHE A 557 32.56 -1.50 12.25
CA PHE A 557 32.32 -0.50 13.29
C PHE A 557 30.90 0.05 13.22
N PHE A 558 30.46 0.56 12.05
CA PHE A 558 29.15 1.17 11.91
C PHE A 558 28.01 0.16 12.09
N ASN A 559 28.14 -1.05 11.58
CA ASN A 559 27.15 -2.11 11.81
C ASN A 559 27.03 -2.42 13.30
N SER A 560 28.17 -2.61 13.98
CA SER A 560 28.15 -2.87 15.43
C SER A 560 27.54 -1.69 16.20
N TYR A 561 27.84 -0.45 15.86
CA TYR A 561 27.33 0.72 16.54
C TYR A 561 25.85 0.99 16.24
N LYS A 562 25.48 1.11 14.96
CA LYS A 562 24.09 1.38 14.54
C LYS A 562 23.14 0.27 14.98
N MET A 563 23.52 -1.00 14.84
CA MET A 563 22.69 -2.13 15.28
C MET A 563 22.48 -2.13 16.80
N LYS A 564 23.53 -1.92 17.59
CA LYS A 564 23.41 -1.90 19.05
C LYS A 564 22.53 -0.76 19.55
N ILE A 565 22.66 0.44 18.99
CA ILE A 565 21.78 1.58 19.33
C ILE A 565 20.34 1.26 18.96
N SER A 566 20.11 0.68 17.77
CA SER A 566 18.76 0.30 17.33
C SER A 566 18.13 -0.72 18.28
N ILE A 567 18.91 -1.68 18.77
CA ILE A 567 18.44 -2.68 19.75
C ILE A 567 18.07 -1.97 21.07
N VAL A 568 18.95 -1.13 21.60
CA VAL A 568 18.73 -0.43 22.88
C VAL A 568 17.45 0.41 22.82
N VAL A 569 17.30 1.24 21.76
CA VAL A 569 16.14 2.11 21.62
C VAL A 569 14.87 1.31 21.29
N GLY A 570 14.98 0.25 20.49
CA GLY A 570 13.85 -0.65 20.18
C GLY A 570 13.32 -1.38 21.41
N VAL A 571 14.21 -1.93 22.24
CA VAL A 571 13.83 -2.59 23.51
C VAL A 571 13.19 -1.58 24.48
N LEU A 572 13.73 -0.36 24.55
CA LEU A 572 13.15 0.71 25.37
C LEU A 572 11.71 1.03 24.90
N GLN A 573 11.49 1.18 23.60
CA GLN A 573 10.18 1.45 23.04
C GLN A 573 9.19 0.31 23.34
N MET A 574 9.61 -0.96 23.15
CA MET A 574 8.75 -2.12 23.46
C MET A 574 8.43 -2.19 24.96
N THR A 575 9.40 -1.85 25.83
CA THR A 575 9.18 -1.74 27.28
C THR A 575 8.14 -0.68 27.61
N VAL A 576 8.19 0.48 26.96
CA VAL A 576 7.15 1.52 27.10
C VAL A 576 5.79 0.98 26.66
N GLY A 577 5.71 0.21 25.58
CA GLY A 577 4.48 -0.45 25.13
C GLY A 577 3.89 -1.38 26.20
N ILE A 578 4.71 -2.22 26.83
CA ILE A 578 4.31 -3.13 27.92
C ILE A 578 3.80 -2.30 29.13
N VAL A 579 4.46 -1.20 29.46
CA VAL A 579 4.01 -0.30 30.56
C VAL A 579 2.68 0.38 30.22
N LEU A 580 2.45 0.78 28.96
CA LEU A 580 1.15 1.32 28.53
C LEU A 580 0.04 0.25 28.65
N SER A 581 0.34 -1.00 28.38
CA SER A 581 -0.57 -2.13 28.61
C SER A 581 -0.93 -2.26 30.10
N LEU A 582 0.05 -2.15 31.00
CA LEU A 582 -0.20 -2.11 32.46
C LEU A 582 -1.15 -0.96 32.82
N LEU A 583 -0.90 0.26 32.30
CA LEU A 583 -1.76 1.42 32.59
C LEU A 583 -3.20 1.21 32.10
N ASN A 584 -3.40 0.44 31.01
CA ASN A 584 -4.72 0.06 30.55
C ASN A 584 -5.39 -0.95 31.50
N HIS A 585 -4.69 -1.99 31.93
CA HIS A 585 -5.21 -2.98 32.87
C HIS A 585 -5.58 -2.36 34.23
N LEU A 586 -4.78 -1.43 34.72
CA LEU A 586 -5.08 -0.66 35.94
C LEU A 586 -6.32 0.24 35.76
N CYS A 587 -6.47 0.87 34.59
CA CYS A 587 -7.63 1.71 34.29
C CYS A 587 -8.93 0.89 34.28
N TYR A 588 -8.91 -0.30 33.71
CA TYR A 588 -10.05 -1.22 33.67
C TYR A 588 -10.25 -1.99 34.98
N ARG A 589 -9.33 -1.83 35.96
CA ARG A 589 -9.30 -2.59 37.22
C ARG A 589 -9.26 -4.11 37.00
N ASP A 590 -8.62 -4.54 35.93
CA ASP A 590 -8.52 -5.96 35.57
C ASP A 590 -7.23 -6.55 36.14
N TRP A 591 -7.26 -6.82 37.46
CA TRP A 591 -6.10 -7.37 38.19
C TRP A 591 -5.68 -8.74 37.66
N LYS A 592 -6.62 -9.52 37.09
CA LYS A 592 -6.29 -10.84 36.52
C LYS A 592 -5.28 -10.70 35.38
N LYS A 593 -5.47 -9.72 34.49
CA LYS A 593 -4.55 -9.46 33.39
C LYS A 593 -3.22 -8.85 33.87
N VAL A 594 -3.23 -8.09 34.97
CA VAL A 594 -1.97 -7.61 35.54
C VAL A 594 -1.08 -8.78 35.97
N PHE A 595 -1.64 -9.78 36.70
CA PHE A 595 -0.85 -10.90 37.21
C PHE A 595 -0.52 -11.94 36.15
N PHE A 596 -1.45 -12.27 35.26
CA PHE A 596 -1.29 -13.37 34.30
C PHE A 596 -0.84 -12.94 32.89
N GLN A 597 -0.89 -11.66 32.57
CA GLN A 597 -0.43 -11.16 31.28
C GLN A 597 0.78 -10.23 31.45
N PHE A 598 0.61 -9.10 32.17
CA PHE A 598 1.66 -8.09 32.26
C PHE A 598 2.93 -8.61 32.96
N ILE A 599 2.82 -9.22 34.15
CA ILE A 599 4.01 -9.66 34.88
C ILE A 599 4.80 -10.72 34.09
N PRO A 600 4.19 -11.80 33.58
CA PRO A 600 4.94 -12.77 32.79
C PRO A 600 5.53 -12.18 31.49
N GLU A 601 4.79 -11.30 30.81
CA GLU A 601 5.25 -10.62 29.61
C GLU A 601 6.47 -9.72 29.90
N PHE A 602 6.43 -8.96 30.98
CA PHE A 602 7.54 -8.13 31.41
C PHE A 602 8.77 -8.95 31.81
N VAL A 603 8.57 -10.01 32.59
CA VAL A 603 9.68 -10.92 33.01
C VAL A 603 10.31 -11.59 31.80
N PHE A 604 9.51 -12.13 30.89
CA PHE A 604 10.01 -12.77 29.68
C PHE A 604 10.80 -11.78 28.82
N PHE A 605 10.22 -10.61 28.56
CA PHE A 605 10.83 -9.63 27.68
C PHE A 605 12.09 -9.03 28.27
N GLN A 606 12.07 -8.61 29.54
CA GLN A 606 13.23 -8.03 30.20
C GLN A 606 14.31 -9.08 30.53
N GLY A 607 13.92 -10.32 30.82
CA GLY A 607 14.87 -11.41 31.08
C GLY A 607 15.76 -11.71 29.88
N ILE A 608 15.25 -11.55 28.67
CA ILE A 608 16.01 -11.84 27.45
C ILE A 608 16.56 -10.54 26.84
N PHE A 609 15.66 -9.66 26.39
CA PHE A 609 16.07 -8.46 25.64
C PHE A 609 16.57 -7.34 26.55
N GLY A 610 16.01 -7.19 27.75
CA GLY A 610 16.53 -6.27 28.76
C GLY A 610 17.93 -6.66 29.20
N TYR A 611 18.19 -7.94 29.38
CA TYR A 611 19.52 -8.45 29.65
C TYR A 611 20.50 -8.16 28.50
N LEU A 612 20.08 -8.34 27.24
CA LEU A 612 20.89 -7.97 26.08
C LEU A 612 21.24 -6.46 26.07
N VAL A 613 20.29 -5.61 26.37
CA VAL A 613 20.54 -4.15 26.49
C VAL A 613 21.53 -3.87 27.61
N PHE A 614 21.37 -4.51 28.77
CA PHE A 614 22.32 -4.39 29.88
C PHE A 614 23.74 -4.78 29.45
N THR A 615 23.90 -5.90 28.75
CA THR A 615 25.22 -6.36 28.29
C THR A 615 25.82 -5.44 27.23
N ILE A 616 25.01 -4.82 26.36
CA ILE A 616 25.47 -3.81 25.40
C ILE A 616 26.01 -2.58 26.13
N LEU A 617 25.21 -2.03 27.05
CA LEU A 617 25.59 -0.82 27.81
C LEU A 617 26.81 -1.08 28.69
N TYR A 618 26.86 -2.24 29.34
CA TYR A 618 28.01 -2.64 30.14
C TYR A 618 29.28 -2.76 29.29
N LYS A 619 29.18 -3.41 28.10
CA LYS A 619 30.31 -3.52 27.17
C LYS A 619 30.81 -2.15 26.70
N TRP A 620 29.94 -1.16 26.55
CA TRP A 620 30.33 0.21 26.19
C TRP A 620 30.95 1.00 27.34
N SER A 621 30.65 0.65 28.58
CA SER A 621 31.16 1.35 29.78
C SER A 621 32.54 0.84 30.23
N VAL A 622 33.00 -0.30 29.73
CA VAL A 622 34.25 -0.95 30.11
C VAL A 622 35.34 -0.67 29.07
N ASP A 623 36.53 -0.23 29.55
CA ASP A 623 37.71 -0.11 28.69
C ASP A 623 38.37 -1.50 28.52
N TRP A 624 38.38 -1.99 27.29
CA TRP A 624 38.92 -3.32 26.92
C TRP A 624 40.39 -3.26 26.53
N THR A 625 40.99 -2.07 26.49
CA THR A 625 42.37 -1.85 25.99
C THR A 625 43.39 -1.49 27.07
N SER A 626 42.93 -1.14 28.30
CA SER A 626 43.86 -0.70 29.34
C SER A 626 44.69 -1.86 29.87
N ALA A 627 46.00 -1.65 29.84
CA ALA A 627 47.03 -2.60 30.30
C ALA A 627 47.23 -2.59 31.82
N ASP A 628 46.58 -1.68 32.54
CA ASP A 628 46.76 -1.51 33.97
C ASP A 628 46.01 -2.62 34.74
N GLY A 629 46.77 -3.52 35.36
CA GLY A 629 46.34 -4.71 36.06
C GLY A 629 45.37 -4.53 37.23
N VAL A 630 44.25 -3.87 37.02
CA VAL A 630 43.14 -3.80 37.95
C VAL A 630 42.31 -5.08 37.82
N PRO A 631 42.08 -5.86 38.90
CA PRO A 631 41.42 -7.17 38.85
C PRO A 631 39.98 -7.17 38.37
N HIS A 632 39.41 -6.01 38.07
CA HIS A 632 38.01 -5.85 37.63
C HIS A 632 37.85 -5.76 36.13
N ILE A 633 38.93 -5.64 35.38
CA ILE A 633 38.89 -5.46 33.93
C ILE A 633 39.58 -6.65 33.30
N VAL A 634 38.81 -7.47 32.67
CA VAL A 634 39.31 -8.60 31.90
C VAL A 634 40.12 -8.09 30.75
N GLY A 635 41.30 -8.65 30.60
CA GLY A 635 42.05 -8.52 29.39
C GLY A 635 43.06 -7.40 29.39
N ALA A 636 43.95 -7.40 30.36
CA ALA A 636 45.30 -6.89 30.10
C ALA A 636 45.99 -7.80 29.10
N GLY A 637 45.51 -7.82 27.88
CA GLY A 637 46.02 -8.65 26.78
C GLY A 637 45.22 -8.41 25.51
N PRO A 638 45.71 -8.78 24.33
CA PRO A 638 45.07 -8.53 23.04
C PRO A 638 43.84 -9.44 22.76
N GLU A 639 43.13 -9.87 23.81
CA GLU A 639 41.94 -10.69 23.61
C GLU A 639 40.76 -9.82 23.18
N PRO A 640 40.06 -10.20 22.09
CA PRO A 640 38.94 -9.43 21.60
C PRO A 640 37.79 -9.45 22.61
N ALA A 641 37.15 -8.32 22.84
CA ALA A 641 35.98 -8.20 23.69
C ALA A 641 34.90 -9.22 23.28
N PRO A 642 34.18 -9.86 24.23
CA PRO A 642 33.25 -10.97 23.94
C PRO A 642 32.15 -10.54 22.95
N SER A 643 31.80 -11.46 22.03
CA SER A 643 30.69 -11.30 21.13
C SER A 643 29.37 -11.44 21.90
N LEU A 644 28.59 -10.36 21.97
CA LEU A 644 27.31 -10.37 22.68
C LEU A 644 26.28 -11.29 22.04
N LEU A 645 26.33 -11.46 20.72
CA LEU A 645 25.44 -12.38 19.99
C LEU A 645 25.76 -13.83 20.37
N THR A 646 27.02 -14.21 20.35
CA THR A 646 27.46 -15.55 20.76
C THR A 646 27.10 -15.82 22.21
N LEU A 647 27.27 -14.83 23.08
CA LEU A 647 26.93 -14.92 24.49
C LEU A 647 25.42 -15.14 24.70
N LEU A 648 24.58 -14.47 23.96
CA LEU A 648 23.12 -14.66 23.99
C LEU A 648 22.72 -16.03 23.42
N ILE A 649 23.34 -16.46 22.31
CA ILE A 649 23.10 -17.81 21.75
C ILE A 649 23.48 -18.89 22.74
N ASN A 650 24.64 -18.80 23.38
CA ASN A 650 25.09 -19.76 24.37
C ASN A 650 24.19 -19.81 25.62
N MET A 651 23.61 -18.68 26.01
CA MET A 651 22.61 -18.64 27.08
C MET A 651 21.43 -19.58 26.81
N PHE A 652 21.01 -19.75 25.55
CA PHE A 652 19.91 -20.65 25.16
C PHE A 652 20.38 -22.08 24.84
N MET A 653 21.48 -22.19 24.08
CA MET A 653 21.91 -23.47 23.53
C MET A 653 22.74 -24.30 24.54
N ALA A 654 23.48 -23.64 25.40
CA ALA A 654 24.42 -24.29 26.33
C ALA A 654 24.45 -23.58 27.70
N PRO A 655 23.31 -23.51 28.43
CA PRO A 655 23.16 -22.70 29.64
C PRO A 655 24.03 -23.19 30.83
N THR A 656 24.53 -24.44 30.76
CA THR A 656 25.35 -25.05 31.83
C THR A 656 26.83 -25.08 31.50
N THR A 657 27.25 -24.68 30.30
CA THR A 657 28.68 -24.64 29.95
C THR A 657 29.32 -23.37 30.48
N ASP A 658 30.56 -23.50 30.90
CA ASP A 658 31.35 -22.40 31.42
C ASP A 658 31.60 -21.34 30.32
N ILE A 659 31.49 -20.08 30.70
CA ILE A 659 31.70 -18.95 29.81
C ILE A 659 33.20 -18.72 29.67
N THR A 660 33.75 -19.02 28.50
CA THR A 660 35.20 -18.93 28.23
C THR A 660 35.69 -17.48 28.12
N VAL A 661 34.86 -16.58 27.63
CA VAL A 661 35.15 -15.13 27.52
C VAL A 661 34.03 -14.35 28.22
N PRO A 662 34.13 -14.18 29.53
CA PRO A 662 33.09 -13.53 30.33
C PRO A 662 33.06 -12.02 30.10
N LEU A 663 31.88 -11.41 30.25
CA LEU A 663 31.68 -9.95 30.13
C LEU A 663 31.86 -9.22 31.46
N TYR A 664 31.43 -9.82 32.57
CA TYR A 664 31.51 -9.26 33.92
C TYR A 664 31.64 -10.34 34.99
N GLY A 665 32.06 -9.95 36.20
CA GLY A 665 32.18 -10.86 37.33
C GLY A 665 33.31 -11.88 37.18
N HIS A 666 34.42 -11.47 36.58
CA HIS A 666 35.56 -12.33 36.31
C HIS A 666 36.33 -12.67 37.56
N LEU A 667 36.70 -13.95 37.63
CA LEU A 667 37.71 -14.47 38.47
C LEU A 667 38.81 -15.00 37.55
N CYS A 668 39.89 -14.23 37.39
CA CYS A 668 41.03 -14.65 36.59
C CYS A 668 42.14 -15.14 37.53
N PHE A 669 42.64 -16.33 37.25
CA PHE A 669 43.71 -16.95 38.03
C PHE A 669 44.99 -16.96 37.20
N THR A 670 46.02 -16.35 37.72
CA THR A 670 47.38 -16.38 37.13
C THR A 670 48.11 -17.67 37.56
N ASP A 671 47.66 -18.30 38.65
CA ASP A 671 48.26 -19.47 39.21
C ASP A 671 47.19 -20.40 39.80
N CYS A 672 47.28 -21.70 39.53
CA CYS A 672 46.34 -22.69 40.04
C CYS A 672 46.33 -22.80 41.57
N ALA A 673 47.44 -22.41 42.24
CA ALA A 673 47.52 -22.37 43.70
C ALA A 673 46.57 -21.33 44.31
N VAL A 674 46.39 -20.17 43.65
CA VAL A 674 45.51 -19.06 44.08
C VAL A 674 44.03 -19.50 43.95
N ALA A 675 43.71 -20.27 42.92
CA ALA A 675 42.35 -20.81 42.72
C ALA A 675 41.97 -21.76 43.86
N LYS A 676 42.91 -22.56 44.35
CA LYS A 676 42.69 -23.47 45.48
C LYS A 676 42.52 -22.74 46.79
N GLU A 677 43.37 -21.75 47.09
CA GLU A 677 43.27 -20.94 48.32
C GLU A 677 41.96 -20.17 48.40
N GLY A 678 41.44 -19.67 47.24
CA GLY A 678 40.16 -19.01 47.15
C GLY A 678 38.93 -19.91 47.20
N GLY A 679 39.10 -21.24 47.22
CA GLY A 679 38.00 -22.23 47.28
C GLY A 679 37.27 -22.43 45.96
N TYR A 680 37.82 -22.02 44.82
CA TYR A 680 37.15 -22.07 43.51
C TYR A 680 37.32 -23.40 42.78
N CYS A 681 37.91 -24.43 43.39
CA CYS A 681 38.06 -25.76 42.84
C CYS A 681 36.74 -26.54 42.62
N SER A 682 35.62 -26.00 43.11
CA SER A 682 34.28 -26.54 42.84
C SER A 682 33.73 -26.17 41.47
N ILE A 683 34.35 -25.22 40.76
CA ILE A 683 33.95 -24.79 39.42
C ILE A 683 34.56 -25.80 38.42
N ALA A 684 33.70 -26.38 37.55
CA ALA A 684 34.11 -27.46 36.66
C ALA A 684 35.27 -27.08 35.74
N SER A 685 35.29 -25.89 35.16
CA SER A 685 36.35 -25.38 34.30
C SER A 685 37.68 -25.12 35.06
N VAL A 686 37.61 -24.72 36.32
CA VAL A 686 38.81 -24.57 37.18
C VAL A 686 39.38 -25.94 37.57
N LEU A 687 38.49 -26.90 37.83
CA LEU A 687 38.91 -28.27 38.13
C LEU A 687 39.55 -28.97 36.92
N GLU A 688 39.00 -28.71 35.72
CA GLU A 688 39.53 -29.28 34.47
C GLU A 688 40.87 -28.66 34.07
N ALA A 689 41.04 -27.34 34.26
CA ALA A 689 42.27 -26.63 33.91
C ALA A 689 43.39 -26.78 34.99
N CYS A 690 43.02 -26.99 36.27
CA CYS A 690 43.94 -27.08 37.38
C CYS A 690 43.75 -28.38 38.17
N PRO A 691 43.77 -29.57 37.56
CA PRO A 691 43.43 -30.82 38.22
C PRO A 691 44.42 -31.19 39.36
N VAL A 692 45.69 -30.91 39.18
CA VAL A 692 46.74 -31.22 40.15
C VAL A 692 46.63 -30.37 41.41
N SER A 693 46.25 -29.11 41.30
CA SER A 693 46.12 -28.19 42.42
C SER A 693 44.82 -28.37 43.19
N CYS A 694 43.73 -28.72 42.52
CA CYS A 694 42.41 -28.89 43.10
C CYS A 694 42.15 -30.30 43.66
N ASP A 695 42.81 -31.36 43.19
CA ASP A 695 42.64 -32.72 43.66
C ASP A 695 43.70 -33.10 44.69
N SER A 696 43.27 -33.17 45.94
CA SER A 696 44.16 -33.52 47.06
C SER A 696 44.72 -34.96 47.01
N ALA A 697 44.13 -35.84 46.18
CA ALA A 697 44.55 -37.25 46.02
C ALA A 697 45.79 -37.36 45.10
N ILE A 698 46.08 -36.38 44.27
CA ILE A 698 47.20 -36.44 43.30
C ILE A 698 48.42 -35.62 43.78
N ALA A 699 48.40 -35.03 44.97
CA ALA A 699 49.46 -34.18 45.52
C ALA A 699 50.82 -34.86 45.67
N GLY A 700 50.91 -36.21 45.51
CA GLY A 700 52.14 -36.99 45.59
C GLY A 700 52.91 -37.10 44.25
N LEU A 701 52.38 -36.63 43.12
CA LEU A 701 53.01 -36.74 41.78
C LEU A 701 53.63 -35.41 41.30
N LYS A 702 53.95 -34.54 42.23
CA LYS A 702 54.36 -33.13 41.97
C LYS A 702 55.69 -32.97 41.20
N ASP A 703 56.59 -33.93 41.28
CA ASP A 703 57.93 -33.70 40.76
C ASP A 703 58.14 -34.11 39.29
N THR A 704 57.20 -34.83 38.69
CA THR A 704 57.30 -35.25 37.28
C THR A 704 56.42 -34.52 36.29
N LEU A 705 55.44 -33.72 36.77
CA LEU A 705 54.54 -32.99 35.92
C LEU A 705 54.84 -31.47 35.94
N ALA A 706 55.68 -30.98 36.84
CA ALA A 706 56.10 -29.56 36.93
C ALA A 706 56.88 -29.11 35.68
N ASP A 707 57.62 -30.01 35.03
CA ASP A 707 58.39 -29.71 33.83
C ASP A 707 57.53 -29.65 32.54
N ALA A 708 56.32 -30.22 32.56
CA ALA A 708 55.41 -30.15 31.42
C ALA A 708 54.45 -28.94 31.46
N ALA A 709 54.28 -28.35 32.65
CA ALA A 709 53.34 -27.21 32.82
C ALA A 709 53.99 -25.84 32.69
N SER A 710 55.30 -25.75 32.57
CA SER A 710 56.05 -24.48 32.52
C SER A 710 55.95 -23.71 31.17
N GLY A 711 55.18 -24.21 30.21
CA GLY A 711 55.00 -23.58 28.89
C GLY A 711 53.62 -23.04 28.59
N MET A 712 52.66 -23.13 29.51
CA MET A 712 51.30 -22.74 29.25
C MET A 712 50.80 -21.67 30.20
N GLU A 713 51.22 -20.42 29.93
CA GLU A 713 50.61 -19.21 30.52
C GLU A 713 49.20 -19.01 29.93
N THR A 714 48.29 -19.94 30.13
CA THR A 714 46.88 -19.71 29.85
C THR A 714 46.21 -19.10 31.07
N LYS A 715 46.02 -17.78 31.05
CA LYS A 715 45.15 -17.09 32.02
C LYS A 715 43.75 -17.73 31.93
N LEU A 716 43.36 -18.47 32.94
CA LEU A 716 42.01 -19.03 33.04
C LEU A 716 41.10 -18.01 33.70
N CYS A 717 40.16 -17.46 32.96
CA CYS A 717 39.14 -16.57 33.49
C CYS A 717 37.77 -17.27 33.47
N VAL A 718 37.09 -17.30 34.61
CA VAL A 718 35.74 -17.86 34.77
C VAL A 718 34.81 -16.83 35.38
N SER A 719 33.56 -16.84 35.02
CA SER A 719 32.54 -15.96 35.59
C SER A 719 31.30 -16.75 36.04
N PRO A 720 31.37 -17.35 37.23
CA PRO A 720 30.25 -18.09 37.81
C PRO A 720 29.05 -17.18 38.10
N LEU A 721 29.29 -15.90 38.39
CA LEU A 721 28.24 -14.92 38.59
C LEU A 721 27.43 -14.68 37.32
N GLN A 722 28.09 -14.48 36.19
CA GLN A 722 27.43 -14.23 34.91
C GLN A 722 26.59 -15.43 34.48
N GLN A 723 27.16 -16.63 34.58
CA GLN A 723 26.48 -17.89 34.28
C GLN A 723 25.22 -18.08 35.14
N SER A 724 25.35 -17.88 36.47
CA SER A 724 24.22 -18.01 37.40
C SER A 724 23.10 -17.03 37.09
N ILE A 725 23.43 -15.79 36.75
CA ILE A 725 22.42 -14.74 36.35
C ILE A 725 21.75 -15.14 35.04
N GLN A 726 22.50 -15.56 34.03
CA GLN A 726 21.95 -16.00 32.74
C GLN A 726 21.01 -17.20 32.91
N PHE A 727 21.43 -18.19 33.71
CA PHE A 727 20.60 -19.35 33.99
C PHE A 727 19.30 -18.97 34.72
N ALA A 728 19.38 -18.11 35.74
CA ALA A 728 18.21 -17.64 36.50
C ALA A 728 17.22 -16.89 35.60
N LEU A 729 17.74 -16.00 34.74
CA LEU A 729 16.90 -15.23 33.78
C LEU A 729 16.23 -16.14 32.75
N LEU A 730 16.98 -17.15 32.26
CA LEU A 730 16.43 -18.12 31.31
C LEU A 730 15.32 -18.96 31.96
N VAL A 731 15.51 -19.45 33.16
CA VAL A 731 14.49 -20.20 33.92
C VAL A 731 13.26 -19.33 34.17
N ALA A 732 13.45 -18.09 34.59
CA ALA A 732 12.35 -17.17 34.81
C ALA A 732 11.55 -16.89 33.50
N ALA A 733 12.27 -16.73 32.37
CA ALA A 733 11.62 -16.56 31.07
C ALA A 733 10.83 -17.81 30.66
N PHE A 734 11.39 -19.03 30.84
CA PHE A 734 10.70 -20.28 30.55
C PHE A 734 9.46 -20.50 31.43
N ILE A 735 9.52 -20.13 32.72
CA ILE A 735 8.36 -20.17 33.62
C ILE A 735 7.28 -19.18 33.20
N ALA A 736 7.68 -18.00 32.71
CA ALA A 736 6.72 -16.95 32.27
C ALA A 736 5.86 -17.40 31.06
N VAL A 737 6.40 -18.22 30.15
CA VAL A 737 5.69 -18.66 28.93
C VAL A 737 4.38 -19.44 29.22
N PRO A 738 4.35 -20.47 30.07
CA PRO A 738 3.09 -21.13 30.42
C PRO A 738 2.07 -20.20 31.07
N PHE A 739 2.53 -19.24 31.90
CA PHE A 739 1.64 -18.25 32.51
C PHE A 739 1.04 -17.28 31.50
N LEU A 740 1.72 -17.02 30.38
CA LEU A 740 1.17 -16.22 29.28
C LEU A 740 0.13 -16.99 28.46
N LEU A 741 0.38 -18.28 28.22
CA LEU A 741 -0.40 -19.06 27.27
C LEU A 741 -1.68 -19.67 27.89
N PHE A 742 -1.61 -20.19 29.11
CA PHE A 742 -2.71 -21.00 29.67
C PHE A 742 -3.74 -20.25 30.52
N PRO A 743 -3.41 -19.35 31.47
CA PRO A 743 -4.38 -18.83 32.42
C PRO A 743 -5.48 -17.97 31.80
N ILE A 744 -5.18 -17.14 30.82
CA ILE A 744 -6.15 -16.20 30.24
C ILE A 744 -7.30 -16.91 29.52
N PRO A 745 -7.05 -17.88 28.61
CA PRO A 745 -8.13 -18.64 27.98
C PRO A 745 -9.02 -19.42 28.95
N PHE A 746 -8.46 -19.87 30.10
CA PHE A 746 -9.24 -20.60 31.11
C PHE A 746 -10.00 -19.69 32.09
N ILE A 747 -9.62 -18.40 32.19
CA ILE A 747 -10.24 -17.43 33.10
C ILE A 747 -11.34 -16.63 32.40
N GLN A 748 -11.28 -16.54 31.06
CA GLN A 748 -12.36 -15.99 30.23
C GLN A 748 -13.51 -16.95 30.09
#